data_59f77d021f7d9d85418c6a9effb9ccf0
#
_entry.id   59f77d021f7d9d85418c6a9effb9ccf0
#
_cell.length_a   1.000
_cell.length_b   1.000
_cell.length_c   1.000
_cell.angle_alpha   90.00
_cell.angle_beta   90.00
_cell.angle_gamma   90.00
#
_symmetry.space_group_name_H-M   'P 1'
#
loop_
_entity.id
_entity.type
_entity.pdbx_description
1 polymer ?
#
loop_
_entity_poly.entity_id
_entity_poly.type
_entity_poly.pdbx_seq_one_letter_code
_entity_poly.pdbx_strand_id
1 'polypeptide(L)'
;MASSLQRGCYSPSLPKNSCRPAFSKRHPSSSFSTGSKPIHVSPSQRHQEYGQWGFRPSMLRCTRADSRLQDMQKKPDAATPAGGAANGSSLKHTGGAGLSKTFSSTLEHADEAHLRKWREEIEHAPGGQLKDGNWNDLAWVQAQIDKRCVANMRMLVVDSIQEAKAGHPGLPLGMTEVGYFLYRKAMRHNPRNPSWFNRDRFVLSAGHGCLLQYICLHLAGYSSVKIEDLKRLCKLGSRTPGHPENVTTHGIEVTTGPLGQGVANAVGLAIAEKHLAARFNKQDSTLVDHRTFCIMGDGCAMEGISNEATSLAGHLKLNKLTVIYDDNHNTIDGDTSLAFSEDVTKKFQAFGWNTINVENVYDDLSAFESALDEALKERQKPTFIRVKSRIGRLSKKENTFKAHHGTFDEEDVKHMRDAVGWDNREPFYVSPLVYKEFEKQIEQGQALEEQWNGILEEYKQKYPGEGAEFLQLVNNQLPEDWDKVLPTFSLDDPVDATRGYSEKCLNALATVFPGLLGGSADLASSNKAYLKDFGDFKPDTPWGRNIRYGIREHAMAGISNGIALHGSGLIPFAATFLVFSDYMKNAMRLSALSEAGVLYVCTHDSIGLGEDGPTHQPVEQLIGLRAIPNMYVFRPADGNETAGAYKAAIKRRKSPSVIVLSRQKVWANVAGTSCDKVERGGYIVSDNSDGKPELIIMGTGSELYLCESAAEKLREEGRKIRVVSFVCWVLFNEQDENYQQSVLPDDVERRMSVEAGSPLGWKEYVGTKGHVVGVNTFGESGAYLDVLKKFGFTPESILDKARRMLSH
;
A
#
# COMPACT_ATOMS: atom_id res chain seq x y z
N MET A 1 -2.68 7.13 -57.56
CA MET A 1 -2.47 8.55 -57.93
C MET A 1 -1.85 9.17 -56.68
N ALA A 2 -0.72 9.24 -56.63
CA ALA A 2 0.51 10.05 -56.78
C ALA A 2 0.30 11.54 -56.52
N SER A 3 1.00 12.07 -55.58
CA SER A 3 1.89 13.26 -55.51
C SER A 3 2.10 13.65 -54.04
N SER A 4 3.24 13.42 -53.44
CA SER A 4 4.57 14.12 -53.50
C SER A 4 4.51 15.62 -53.19
N LEU A 5 5.10 16.04 -52.08
CA LEU A 5 5.97 17.22 -51.95
C LEU A 5 6.63 17.26 -50.55
N GLN A 6 7.77 17.26 -50.54
CA GLN A 6 9.10 17.46 -50.07
C GLN A 6 9.29 18.75 -49.23
N ARG A 7 10.02 18.58 -48.12
CA ARG A 7 11.16 19.32 -47.54
C ARG A 7 10.95 20.71 -46.92
N GLY A 8 11.56 20.81 -45.72
CA GLY A 8 11.99 22.04 -45.11
C GLY A 8 12.69 21.82 -43.78
N CYS A 9 13.99 21.49 -43.79
CA CYS A 9 14.85 21.55 -42.64
C CYS A 9 15.17 23.01 -42.29
N TYR A 10 15.03 23.37 -41.02
CA TYR A 10 15.75 24.50 -40.45
C TYR A 10 16.29 24.18 -39.07
N SER A 11 17.60 24.08 -38.94
CA SER A 11 18.32 24.25 -37.68
C SER A 11 18.70 25.71 -37.53
N PRO A 12 18.78 26.25 -36.34
CA PRO A 12 19.74 27.31 -36.06
C PRO A 12 20.77 26.90 -35.01
N SER A 13 21.98 27.14 -35.42
CA SER A 13 23.26 27.12 -34.73
C SER A 13 23.34 28.06 -33.55
N LEU A 14 24.05 27.59 -32.50
CA LEU A 14 24.58 28.37 -31.38
C LEU A 14 25.69 29.33 -31.80
N PRO A 15 25.85 30.47 -31.14
CA PRO A 15 27.15 31.12 -31.03
C PRO A 15 27.80 30.86 -29.67
N LYS A 16 29.04 30.41 -29.72
CA LYS A 16 30.02 30.49 -28.63
C LYS A 16 30.43 31.95 -28.43
N ASN A 17 30.50 32.41 -27.21
CA ASN A 17 31.52 33.34 -26.80
C ASN A 17 31.81 33.24 -25.31
N SER A 18 33.07 33.12 -25.08
CA SER A 18 33.85 33.09 -23.86
C SER A 18 33.87 34.44 -23.15
N CYS A 19 33.83 34.39 -21.79
CA CYS A 19 34.63 35.30 -20.96
C CYS A 19 34.65 34.77 -19.51
N ARG A 20 35.82 34.31 -19.11
CA ARG A 20 36.20 34.26 -17.68
C ARG A 20 36.73 35.66 -17.27
N PRO A 21 36.62 36.03 -16.01
CA PRO A 21 37.81 36.45 -15.29
C PRO A 21 38.06 35.68 -14.00
N ALA A 22 39.36 35.41 -13.84
CA ALA A 22 39.95 34.91 -12.63
C ALA A 22 40.05 36.04 -11.59
N PHE A 23 39.83 35.73 -10.32
CA PHE A 23 40.39 36.51 -9.22
C PHE A 23 41.04 35.61 -8.17
N SER A 24 42.21 36.07 -7.80
CA SER A 24 43.28 35.45 -7.07
C SER A 24 43.05 35.30 -5.57
N LYS A 25 43.78 34.34 -5.03
CA LYS A 25 44.04 34.09 -3.59
C LYS A 25 44.65 35.32 -2.91
N ARG A 26 44.22 35.57 -1.68
CA ARG A 26 45.09 36.10 -0.62
C ARG A 26 44.60 35.65 0.74
N HIS A 27 45.44 34.88 1.43
CA HIS A 27 45.45 34.78 2.90
C HIS A 27 46.06 36.06 3.50
N PRO A 28 45.73 36.38 4.76
CA PRO A 28 46.79 36.41 5.74
C PRO A 28 46.50 35.70 7.06
N SER A 29 47.53 35.05 7.52
CA SER A 29 47.73 34.52 8.84
C SER A 29 47.87 35.65 9.89
N SER A 30 47.28 35.46 11.09
CA SER A 30 47.85 35.96 12.31
C SER A 30 47.49 35.10 13.50
N SER A 31 48.51 34.59 14.11
CA SER A 31 48.58 33.90 15.39
C SER A 31 48.30 34.82 16.57
N PHE A 32 47.55 34.36 17.55
CA PHE A 32 47.80 34.75 18.95
C PHE A 32 47.46 33.58 19.87
N SER A 33 48.45 33.18 20.65
CA SER A 33 48.46 32.24 21.75
C SER A 33 48.09 32.93 23.06
N THR A 34 47.43 32.22 23.91
CA THR A 34 47.54 32.15 25.43
C THR A 34 46.26 31.43 25.91
N GLY A 35 46.22 30.30 26.49
CA GLY A 35 46.91 29.92 27.73
C GLY A 35 46.01 30.16 28.90
N SER A 36 45.16 29.13 29.32
CA SER A 36 44.85 28.96 30.72
C SER A 36 44.16 27.62 31.03
N LYS A 37 44.57 27.08 32.14
CA LYS A 37 44.43 25.71 32.68
C LYS A 37 43.00 25.36 33.12
N PRO A 38 42.72 24.06 33.35
CA PRO A 38 41.42 23.55 33.81
C PRO A 38 41.30 23.73 35.37
N ILE A 39 40.10 24.10 35.80
CA ILE A 39 39.74 24.08 37.23
C ILE A 39 38.93 22.85 37.54
N HIS A 40 39.45 22.01 38.38
CA HIS A 40 38.76 20.93 39.10
C HIS A 40 37.86 21.56 40.19
N VAL A 41 36.60 21.16 40.23
CA VAL A 41 35.76 21.34 41.43
C VAL A 41 35.05 20.03 41.72
N SER A 42 35.36 19.48 42.90
CA SER A 42 34.74 18.31 43.54
C SER A 42 33.36 18.65 44.15
N PRO A 43 32.51 17.66 44.43
CA PRO A 43 31.14 17.87 44.87
C PRO A 43 31.02 18.04 46.38
N SER A 44 30.23 19.01 46.80
CA SER A 44 29.75 19.10 48.18
C SER A 44 28.22 19.25 48.19
N GLN A 45 27.64 18.43 49.01
CA GLN A 45 26.26 18.28 49.44
C GLN A 45 25.50 19.60 49.64
N ARG A 46 24.25 19.66 49.22
CA ARG A 46 23.15 20.31 49.98
C ARG A 46 21.84 19.56 49.72
N HIS A 47 21.33 19.03 50.84
CA HIS A 47 19.94 18.62 51.00
C HIS A 47 19.02 19.85 50.98
N GLN A 48 17.90 19.77 50.29
CA GLN A 48 16.63 20.40 50.70
C GLN A 48 15.47 19.74 49.97
N GLU A 49 14.71 19.05 50.73
CA GLU A 49 13.26 18.84 50.84
C GLU A 49 12.42 19.08 49.57
N TYR A 50 11.87 17.97 49.02
CA TYR A 50 10.59 17.95 48.31
C TYR A 50 9.67 16.89 48.92
N GLY A 51 8.50 17.37 49.35
CA GLY A 51 7.50 16.62 50.06
C GLY A 51 6.96 15.41 49.34
N GLN A 52 6.81 14.34 50.07
CA GLN A 52 6.13 13.12 49.73
C GLN A 52 4.62 13.36 49.57
N TRP A 53 4.07 13.09 48.39
CA TRP A 53 2.65 12.80 48.23
C TRP A 53 2.50 11.31 48.12
N GLY A 54 2.12 10.67 49.23
CA GLY A 54 1.78 9.27 49.31
C GLY A 54 0.36 9.02 48.76
N PHE A 55 0.25 8.22 47.73
CA PHE A 55 -1.02 7.61 47.34
C PHE A 55 -1.21 6.32 48.14
N ARG A 56 -2.20 6.29 49.02
CA ARG A 56 -2.75 5.07 49.61
C ARG A 56 -3.83 4.50 48.70
N PRO A 57 -3.84 3.20 48.40
CA PRO A 57 -4.96 2.54 47.73
C PRO A 57 -6.05 2.27 48.78
N SER A 58 -7.25 2.86 48.58
CA SER A 58 -8.46 2.51 49.31
C SER A 58 -9.09 1.28 48.66
N MET A 59 -9.10 0.15 49.39
CA MET A 59 -9.97 -0.97 49.12
C MET A 59 -11.43 -0.59 49.39
N LEU A 60 -12.27 -0.60 48.40
CA LEU A 60 -13.71 -0.58 48.54
C LEU A 60 -14.21 -2.02 48.43
N ARG A 61 -14.68 -2.55 49.56
CA ARG A 61 -15.47 -3.79 49.65
C ARG A 61 -16.84 -3.58 48.98
N CYS A 62 -17.15 -4.40 47.99
CA CYS A 62 -18.48 -4.54 47.52
C CYS A 62 -19.23 -5.55 48.40
N THR A 63 -20.24 -5.13 49.11
CA THR A 63 -21.23 -5.93 49.78
C THR A 63 -22.29 -6.41 48.80
N ARG A 64 -22.66 -7.69 48.97
CA ARG A 64 -23.75 -8.37 48.26
C ARG A 64 -25.11 -7.68 48.55
N ALA A 65 -25.90 -7.55 47.50
CA ALA A 65 -27.37 -7.51 47.64
C ALA A 65 -27.98 -8.49 46.62
N ASP A 66 -28.88 -9.29 47.19
CA ASP A 66 -29.55 -10.49 46.64
C ASP A 66 -30.70 -10.20 45.67
N SER A 67 -30.83 -11.14 44.75
CA SER A 67 -32.07 -11.83 44.33
C SER A 67 -33.20 -11.08 43.63
N ARG A 68 -33.56 -11.71 42.56
CA ARG A 68 -34.86 -11.89 41.86
C ARG A 68 -34.91 -11.35 40.46
N LEU A 69 -34.80 -12.29 39.53
CA LEU A 69 -35.76 -12.51 38.45
C LEU A 69 -35.35 -13.79 37.68
N GLN A 70 -35.90 -14.89 38.12
CA GLN A 70 -36.13 -16.11 37.32
C GLN A 70 -37.35 -15.87 36.43
N ASP A 71 -37.31 -16.61 35.35
CA ASP A 71 -38.36 -16.95 34.41
C ASP A 71 -38.40 -16.19 33.10
N MET A 72 -37.85 -16.88 32.10
CA MET A 72 -38.57 -17.31 30.90
C MET A 72 -37.61 -18.06 29.94
N GLN A 73 -37.42 -19.36 30.25
CA GLN A 73 -37.03 -20.35 29.24
C GLN A 73 -38.32 -20.95 28.65
N LYS A 74 -38.45 -20.88 27.33
CA LYS A 74 -39.25 -21.82 26.54
C LYS A 74 -38.51 -22.21 25.29
N LYS A 75 -38.02 -23.46 25.28
CA LYS A 75 -37.68 -24.24 24.09
C LYS A 75 -38.98 -24.69 23.42
N PRO A 76 -38.96 -24.92 22.12
CA PRO A 76 -39.78 -25.99 21.54
C PRO A 76 -38.91 -27.20 21.17
N ASP A 77 -39.52 -28.35 21.44
CA ASP A 77 -38.95 -29.67 21.36
C ASP A 77 -38.72 -30.18 19.94
N ALA A 78 -37.79 -31.15 19.89
CA ALA A 78 -37.40 -31.94 18.74
C ALA A 78 -38.54 -32.92 18.32
N ALA A 79 -38.67 -33.10 17.02
CA ALA A 79 -39.31 -34.27 16.43
C ALA A 79 -38.27 -34.98 15.53
N THR A 80 -37.90 -36.17 15.95
CA THR A 80 -37.23 -37.20 15.18
C THR A 80 -38.22 -37.92 14.26
N PRO A 81 -37.79 -38.32 13.07
CA PRO A 81 -38.22 -39.63 12.56
C PRO A 81 -37.03 -40.53 12.21
N ALA A 82 -37.29 -41.79 12.42
CA ALA A 82 -36.37 -42.90 12.29
C ALA A 82 -36.08 -43.34 10.85
N GLY A 83 -34.87 -43.82 10.68
CA GLY A 83 -34.56 -45.08 9.97
C GLY A 83 -34.65 -45.11 8.44
N GLY A 84 -33.51 -45.11 7.77
CA GLY A 84 -33.34 -45.56 6.40
C GLY A 84 -31.87 -45.74 6.08
N ALA A 85 -31.34 -46.94 6.17
CA ALA A 85 -29.97 -47.30 5.78
C ALA A 85 -29.82 -47.23 4.27
N ALA A 86 -28.87 -46.47 3.79
CA ALA A 86 -28.35 -46.60 2.44
C ALA A 86 -26.82 -46.30 2.41
N ASN A 87 -26.18 -47.21 1.77
CA ASN A 87 -24.76 -47.43 1.59
C ASN A 87 -23.87 -46.19 1.50
N GLY A 88 -22.86 -46.16 2.40
CA GLY A 88 -21.77 -45.23 2.33
C GLY A 88 -20.77 -45.49 1.22
N SER A 89 -20.66 -44.55 0.31
CA SER A 89 -19.39 -44.33 -0.42
C SER A 89 -18.67 -43.19 0.28
N SER A 90 -17.65 -43.54 1.02
CA SER A 90 -16.79 -42.60 1.71
C SER A 90 -15.95 -41.83 0.67
N LEU A 91 -16.36 -40.61 0.37
CA LEU A 91 -15.49 -39.62 -0.25
C LEU A 91 -14.50 -39.16 0.82
N LYS A 92 -13.29 -39.68 0.72
CA LYS A 92 -12.16 -39.26 1.56
C LYS A 92 -11.88 -37.79 1.33
N HIS A 93 -11.99 -37.00 2.39
CA HIS A 93 -11.45 -35.66 2.46
C HIS A 93 -9.96 -35.69 2.10
N THR A 94 -9.57 -35.16 0.92
CA THR A 94 -8.19 -34.81 0.57
C THR A 94 -7.94 -33.36 1.00
N GLY A 95 -7.99 -33.13 2.30
CA GLY A 95 -7.43 -31.95 2.92
C GLY A 95 -5.97 -32.22 3.28
N GLY A 96 -5.04 -31.50 2.63
CA GLY A 96 -3.67 -31.46 3.07
C GLY A 96 -2.78 -32.66 2.69
N ALA A 97 -2.72 -33.04 1.42
CA ALA A 97 -1.58 -33.79 0.93
C ALA A 97 -0.38 -32.85 0.89
N GLY A 98 0.66 -33.14 1.70
CA GLY A 98 1.90 -32.37 1.69
C GLY A 98 2.47 -32.25 0.28
N LEU A 99 3.17 -31.16 0.00
CA LEU A 99 3.82 -30.87 -1.29
C LEU A 99 4.59 -32.06 -1.86
N SER A 100 5.18 -32.90 -1.00
CA SER A 100 5.94 -34.09 -1.39
C SER A 100 5.16 -35.16 -2.17
N LYS A 101 3.84 -35.25 -2.00
CA LYS A 101 3.03 -36.29 -2.68
C LYS A 101 2.53 -35.88 -4.07
N THR A 102 2.42 -34.60 -4.37
CA THR A 102 2.00 -34.12 -5.69
C THR A 102 3.17 -34.07 -6.69
N PHE A 103 4.40 -33.99 -6.19
CA PHE A 103 5.62 -33.92 -7.02
C PHE A 103 6.19 -35.29 -7.41
N SER A 104 5.83 -36.35 -6.72
CA SER A 104 6.35 -37.71 -6.96
C SER A 104 5.79 -38.31 -8.26
N SER A 105 4.60 -37.92 -8.72
CA SER A 105 3.89 -38.69 -9.75
C SER A 105 4.47 -38.65 -11.16
N THR A 106 5.23 -37.63 -11.53
CA THR A 106 5.86 -37.51 -12.86
C THR A 106 7.18 -38.28 -12.96
N LEU A 107 7.84 -38.50 -11.83
CA LEU A 107 9.07 -39.27 -11.77
C LEU A 107 8.82 -40.78 -11.54
N GLU A 108 7.70 -41.14 -10.89
CA GLU A 108 7.36 -42.54 -10.57
C GLU A 108 7.12 -43.43 -11.80
N HIS A 109 6.99 -42.82 -13.00
CA HIS A 109 6.76 -43.55 -14.27
C HIS A 109 7.88 -43.36 -15.31
N ALA A 110 9.06 -42.85 -14.91
CA ALA A 110 10.16 -42.67 -15.85
C ALA A 110 10.78 -44.01 -16.21
N ASP A 111 10.70 -44.39 -17.49
CA ASP A 111 11.44 -45.56 -18.01
C ASP A 111 12.95 -45.29 -18.21
N GLU A 112 13.74 -46.31 -18.46
CA GLU A 112 15.19 -46.18 -18.66
C GLU A 112 15.58 -45.20 -19.79
N ALA A 113 14.75 -45.02 -20.79
CA ALA A 113 15.03 -44.09 -21.88
C ALA A 113 14.88 -42.63 -21.44
N HIS A 114 13.87 -42.31 -20.60
CA HIS A 114 13.73 -41.01 -19.97
C HIS A 114 14.87 -40.69 -19.00
N LEU A 115 15.28 -41.64 -18.18
CA LEU A 115 16.43 -41.50 -17.26
C LEU A 115 17.73 -41.26 -18.02
N ARG A 116 17.97 -41.96 -19.16
CA ARG A 116 19.14 -41.74 -20.01
C ARG A 116 19.14 -40.32 -20.62
N LYS A 117 18.01 -39.88 -21.13
CA LYS A 117 17.87 -38.54 -21.70
C LYS A 117 18.07 -37.42 -20.65
N TRP A 118 17.52 -37.58 -19.46
CA TRP A 118 17.77 -36.67 -18.37
C TRP A 118 19.23 -36.66 -17.93
N ARG A 119 19.88 -37.81 -17.91
CA ARG A 119 21.29 -37.90 -17.63
C ARG A 119 22.11 -37.04 -18.60
N GLU A 120 21.91 -37.23 -19.89
CA GLU A 120 22.55 -36.42 -20.93
C GLU A 120 22.26 -34.92 -20.76
N GLU A 121 21.01 -34.56 -20.54
CA GLU A 121 20.61 -33.15 -20.34
C GLU A 121 21.25 -32.53 -19.07
N ILE A 122 21.33 -33.30 -17.97
CA ILE A 122 21.92 -32.86 -16.72
C ILE A 122 23.46 -32.76 -16.85
N GLU A 123 24.10 -33.75 -17.49
CA GLU A 123 25.55 -33.75 -17.71
C GLU A 123 26.01 -32.57 -18.58
N HIS A 124 25.23 -32.18 -19.57
CA HIS A 124 25.53 -31.07 -20.47
C HIS A 124 25.07 -29.70 -19.96
N ALA A 125 24.22 -29.66 -18.94
CA ALA A 125 23.76 -28.40 -18.36
C ALA A 125 24.82 -27.81 -17.39
N PRO A 126 25.06 -26.49 -17.46
CA PRO A 126 25.98 -25.87 -16.50
C PRO A 126 25.40 -25.95 -15.07
N GLY A 127 26.26 -26.06 -14.08
CA GLY A 127 25.82 -26.15 -12.67
C GLY A 127 26.80 -26.97 -11.79
N GLY A 128 28.04 -27.11 -12.22
CA GLY A 128 29.13 -27.79 -11.49
C GLY A 128 29.30 -29.27 -11.81
N GLN A 129 30.39 -29.81 -11.35
CA GLN A 129 30.68 -31.24 -11.54
C GLN A 129 29.66 -32.11 -10.83
N LEU A 130 29.17 -33.15 -11.53
CA LEU A 130 28.40 -34.22 -10.92
C LEU A 130 29.29 -35.00 -9.99
N LYS A 131 28.90 -35.07 -8.73
CA LYS A 131 29.47 -36.08 -7.84
C LYS A 131 28.91 -37.43 -8.25
N ASP A 132 29.70 -38.49 -8.12
CA ASP A 132 29.23 -39.86 -8.27
C ASP A 132 27.95 -40.06 -7.46
N GLY A 133 26.87 -40.40 -8.12
CA GLY A 133 25.54 -40.45 -7.52
C GLY A 133 24.71 -41.59 -8.09
N ASN A 134 23.66 -41.92 -7.39
CA ASN A 134 22.70 -42.94 -7.77
C ASN A 134 21.66 -42.38 -8.76
N TRP A 135 21.86 -42.54 -10.04
CA TRP A 135 20.93 -42.15 -11.11
C TRP A 135 19.55 -42.83 -11.05
N ASN A 136 19.43 -43.90 -10.26
CA ASN A 136 18.16 -44.57 -9.99
C ASN A 136 17.43 -43.97 -8.80
N ASP A 137 18.07 -43.05 -8.08
CA ASP A 137 17.43 -42.27 -7.02
C ASP A 137 16.85 -40.98 -7.60
N LEU A 138 15.53 -40.95 -7.80
CA LEU A 138 14.82 -39.84 -8.38
C LEU A 138 14.94 -38.57 -7.55
N ALA A 139 15.06 -38.67 -6.24
CA ALA A 139 15.26 -37.49 -5.37
C ALA A 139 16.64 -36.88 -5.61
N TRP A 140 17.68 -37.72 -5.77
CA TRP A 140 19.01 -37.23 -6.13
C TRP A 140 19.01 -36.56 -7.51
N VAL A 141 18.36 -37.19 -8.51
CA VAL A 141 18.24 -36.63 -9.87
C VAL A 141 17.54 -35.24 -9.82
N GLN A 142 16.42 -35.11 -9.08
CA GLN A 142 15.72 -33.82 -8.94
C GLN A 142 16.63 -32.79 -8.26
N ALA A 143 17.37 -33.16 -7.24
CA ALA A 143 18.32 -32.26 -6.60
C ALA A 143 19.42 -31.74 -7.55
N GLN A 144 19.85 -32.60 -8.53
CA GLN A 144 20.78 -32.13 -9.56
C GLN A 144 20.13 -31.14 -10.54
N ILE A 145 18.89 -31.35 -10.89
CA ILE A 145 18.12 -30.40 -11.73
C ILE A 145 17.96 -29.07 -10.99
N ASP A 146 17.55 -29.10 -9.72
CA ASP A 146 17.37 -27.91 -8.88
C ASP A 146 18.66 -27.06 -8.82
N LYS A 147 19.81 -27.71 -8.60
CA LYS A 147 21.11 -27.02 -8.58
C LYS A 147 21.42 -26.30 -9.90
N ARG A 148 21.06 -26.89 -11.03
CA ARG A 148 21.25 -26.27 -12.34
C ARG A 148 20.31 -25.12 -12.60
N CYS A 149 19.07 -25.21 -12.15
CA CYS A 149 18.13 -24.11 -12.20
C CYS A 149 18.64 -22.90 -11.39
N VAL A 150 19.09 -23.15 -10.16
CA VAL A 150 19.65 -22.11 -9.28
C VAL A 150 20.92 -21.49 -9.88
N ALA A 151 21.85 -22.31 -10.43
CA ALA A 151 23.04 -21.81 -11.09
C ALA A 151 22.68 -20.90 -12.29
N ASN A 152 21.72 -21.32 -13.11
CA ASN A 152 21.28 -20.52 -14.25
C ASN A 152 20.65 -19.18 -13.82
N MET A 153 19.80 -19.23 -12.80
CA MET A 153 19.19 -17.99 -12.26
C MET A 153 20.27 -17.01 -11.76
N ARG A 154 21.30 -17.49 -11.07
CA ARG A 154 22.44 -16.65 -10.62
C ARG A 154 23.18 -16.04 -11.81
N MET A 155 23.42 -16.79 -12.87
CA MET A 155 24.09 -16.23 -14.06
C MET A 155 23.23 -15.19 -14.76
N LEU A 156 21.89 -15.35 -14.79
CA LEU A 156 21.00 -14.30 -15.26
C LEU A 156 21.05 -13.03 -14.41
N VAL A 157 21.27 -13.15 -13.07
CA VAL A 157 21.52 -11.97 -12.21
C VAL A 157 22.80 -11.29 -12.63
N VAL A 158 23.89 -12.04 -12.78
CA VAL A 158 25.21 -11.49 -13.17
C VAL A 158 25.13 -10.80 -14.52
N ASP A 159 24.58 -11.46 -15.53
CA ASP A 159 24.48 -10.93 -16.89
C ASP A 159 23.61 -9.68 -16.96
N SER A 160 22.46 -9.67 -16.23
CA SER A 160 21.57 -8.50 -16.20
C SER A 160 22.22 -7.28 -15.54
N ILE A 161 22.95 -7.46 -14.45
CA ILE A 161 23.69 -6.39 -13.77
C ILE A 161 24.81 -5.86 -14.64
N GLN A 162 25.55 -6.72 -15.33
CA GLN A 162 26.65 -6.34 -16.22
C GLN A 162 26.14 -5.57 -17.44
N GLU A 163 25.02 -5.99 -18.04
CA GLU A 163 24.40 -5.31 -19.19
C GLU A 163 23.81 -3.96 -18.79
N ALA A 164 23.10 -3.91 -17.66
CA ALA A 164 22.49 -2.69 -17.13
C ALA A 164 23.53 -1.66 -16.65
N LYS A 165 24.71 -2.14 -16.20
CA LYS A 165 25.75 -1.37 -15.48
C LYS A 165 25.21 -0.69 -14.22
N ALA A 166 24.15 -1.26 -13.63
CA ALA A 166 23.45 -0.75 -12.46
C ALA A 166 22.60 -1.86 -11.83
N GLY A 167 22.19 -1.67 -10.58
CA GLY A 167 21.23 -2.52 -9.88
C GLY A 167 21.77 -3.08 -8.56
N HIS A 168 20.98 -3.96 -7.96
CA HIS A 168 21.22 -4.52 -6.64
C HIS A 168 21.37 -6.05 -6.72
N PRO A 169 22.57 -6.58 -6.95
CA PRO A 169 22.79 -8.02 -7.11
C PRO A 169 22.77 -8.81 -5.78
N GLY A 170 22.95 -8.13 -4.65
CA GLY A 170 23.22 -8.76 -3.35
C GLY A 170 22.16 -9.76 -2.92
N LEU A 171 20.93 -9.28 -2.76
CA LEU A 171 19.78 -10.12 -2.40
C LEU A 171 19.44 -11.16 -3.49
N PRO A 172 19.37 -10.81 -4.79
CA PRO A 172 19.11 -11.80 -5.84
C PRO A 172 20.07 -13.00 -5.82
N LEU A 173 21.36 -12.76 -5.63
CA LEU A 173 22.36 -13.84 -5.53
C LEU A 173 22.23 -14.64 -4.23
N GLY A 174 21.90 -13.99 -3.12
CA GLY A 174 21.75 -14.62 -1.81
C GLY A 174 20.47 -15.42 -1.63
N MET A 175 19.39 -15.03 -2.30
CA MET A 175 18.06 -15.65 -2.13
C MET A 175 17.57 -16.41 -3.38
N THR A 176 18.48 -16.76 -4.29
CA THR A 176 18.12 -17.46 -5.53
C THR A 176 17.40 -18.77 -5.26
N GLU A 177 17.87 -19.56 -4.28
CA GLU A 177 17.26 -20.83 -3.87
C GLU A 177 15.82 -20.65 -3.40
N VAL A 178 15.59 -19.64 -2.58
CA VAL A 178 14.25 -19.30 -2.07
C VAL A 178 13.33 -18.87 -3.21
N GLY A 179 13.80 -18.00 -4.10
CA GLY A 179 13.04 -17.57 -5.29
C GLY A 179 12.67 -18.74 -6.20
N TYR A 180 13.67 -19.62 -6.50
CA TYR A 180 13.45 -20.83 -7.26
C TYR A 180 12.37 -21.70 -6.62
N PHE A 181 12.51 -21.99 -5.33
CA PHE A 181 11.60 -22.88 -4.62
C PHE A 181 10.16 -22.34 -4.59
N LEU A 182 10.00 -21.05 -4.31
CA LEU A 182 8.67 -20.42 -4.27
C LEU A 182 7.99 -20.50 -5.63
N TYR A 183 8.63 -20.00 -6.69
CA TYR A 183 7.99 -19.87 -8.01
C TYR A 183 7.86 -21.19 -8.76
N ARG A 184 8.76 -22.16 -8.51
CA ARG A 184 8.74 -23.44 -9.21
C ARG A 184 7.98 -24.52 -8.46
N LYS A 185 8.03 -24.54 -7.12
CA LYS A 185 7.56 -25.69 -6.34
C LYS A 185 6.42 -25.39 -5.37
N ALA A 186 6.36 -24.19 -4.78
CA ALA A 186 5.48 -23.93 -3.66
C ALA A 186 4.21 -23.15 -4.00
N MET A 187 4.33 -22.10 -4.79
CA MET A 187 3.22 -21.20 -5.07
C MET A 187 2.24 -21.79 -6.11
N ARG A 188 0.98 -21.67 -5.82
CA ARG A 188 -0.11 -21.97 -6.76
C ARG A 188 -0.39 -20.73 -7.60
N HIS A 189 0.12 -20.69 -8.81
CA HIS A 189 -0.09 -19.57 -9.74
C HIS A 189 -0.18 -20.08 -11.17
N ASN A 190 -0.89 -19.35 -12.02
CA ASN A 190 -0.93 -19.63 -13.46
C ASN A 190 -0.22 -18.51 -14.23
N PRO A 191 0.99 -18.73 -14.75
CA PRO A 191 1.73 -17.71 -15.49
C PRO A 191 1.02 -17.22 -16.76
N ARG A 192 0.13 -18.04 -17.34
CA ARG A 192 -0.69 -17.66 -18.51
C ARG A 192 -1.87 -16.78 -18.15
N ASN A 193 -2.32 -16.82 -16.89
CA ASN A 193 -3.33 -15.91 -16.34
C ASN A 193 -2.87 -15.30 -15.01
N PRO A 194 -2.02 -14.27 -15.05
CA PRO A 194 -1.55 -13.57 -13.84
C PRO A 194 -2.67 -12.96 -12.99
N SER A 195 -3.87 -12.85 -13.54
CA SER A 195 -5.06 -12.30 -12.87
C SER A 195 -5.96 -13.37 -12.26
N TRP A 196 -5.62 -14.67 -12.36
CA TRP A 196 -6.39 -15.72 -11.70
C TRP A 196 -6.66 -15.38 -10.23
N PHE A 197 -7.93 -15.36 -9.84
CA PHE A 197 -8.33 -14.84 -8.53
C PHE A 197 -7.71 -15.62 -7.36
N ASN A 198 -7.76 -16.97 -7.40
CA ASN A 198 -7.31 -17.82 -6.28
C ASN A 198 -5.82 -18.21 -6.35
N ARG A 199 -5.00 -17.46 -7.11
CA ARG A 199 -3.54 -17.63 -7.11
C ARG A 199 -2.95 -17.20 -5.79
N ASP A 200 -1.85 -17.82 -5.38
CA ASP A 200 -1.03 -17.32 -4.28
C ASP A 200 -0.37 -15.97 -4.66
N ARG A 201 -0.12 -15.13 -3.67
CA ARG A 201 0.44 -13.78 -3.82
C ARG A 201 1.89 -13.77 -3.37
N PHE A 202 2.75 -13.12 -4.16
CA PHE A 202 4.14 -12.89 -3.80
C PHE A 202 4.44 -11.40 -3.67
N VAL A 203 5.09 -11.02 -2.57
CA VAL A 203 5.53 -9.65 -2.28
C VAL A 203 7.02 -9.64 -1.99
N LEU A 204 7.76 -8.82 -2.74
CA LEU A 204 9.15 -8.54 -2.44
C LEU A 204 9.25 -7.20 -1.71
N SER A 205 9.23 -7.23 -0.36
CA SER A 205 9.31 -6.02 0.46
C SER A 205 10.69 -5.36 0.39
N ALA A 206 11.75 -6.15 0.29
CA ALA A 206 13.08 -5.68 -0.05
C ALA A 206 13.17 -5.40 -1.56
N GLY A 207 12.43 -4.40 -2.03
CA GLY A 207 12.19 -4.16 -3.47
C GLY A 207 13.43 -3.93 -4.32
N HIS A 208 14.54 -3.52 -3.72
CA HIS A 208 15.83 -3.45 -4.42
C HIS A 208 16.28 -4.81 -4.99
N GLY A 209 15.83 -5.93 -4.42
CA GLY A 209 16.06 -7.28 -4.94
C GLY A 209 15.21 -7.68 -6.16
N CYS A 210 14.56 -6.73 -6.83
CA CYS A 210 13.57 -6.95 -7.90
C CYS A 210 14.02 -7.91 -9.01
N LEU A 211 15.32 -7.95 -9.30
CA LEU A 211 15.87 -8.83 -10.33
C LEU A 211 15.61 -10.32 -10.03
N LEU A 212 15.62 -10.73 -8.75
CA LEU A 212 15.20 -12.08 -8.36
C LEU A 212 13.76 -12.37 -8.85
N GLN A 213 12.83 -11.46 -8.58
CA GLN A 213 11.44 -11.61 -8.98
C GLN A 213 11.28 -11.61 -10.50
N TYR A 214 11.98 -10.72 -11.21
CA TYR A 214 11.91 -10.68 -12.69
C TYR A 214 12.44 -11.96 -13.33
N ILE A 215 13.54 -12.52 -12.83
CA ILE A 215 14.06 -13.81 -13.31
C ILE A 215 13.07 -14.93 -13.02
N CYS A 216 12.47 -14.96 -11.84
CA CYS A 216 11.43 -15.92 -11.50
C CYS A 216 10.21 -15.80 -12.44
N LEU A 217 9.72 -14.60 -12.70
CA LEU A 217 8.62 -14.36 -13.65
C LEU A 217 8.97 -14.83 -15.06
N HIS A 218 10.18 -14.51 -15.54
CA HIS A 218 10.66 -14.95 -16.85
C HIS A 218 10.65 -16.48 -16.98
N LEU A 219 11.32 -17.16 -16.05
CA LEU A 219 11.47 -18.62 -16.12
C LEU A 219 10.13 -19.33 -15.89
N ALA A 220 9.29 -18.83 -14.98
CA ALA A 220 7.94 -19.37 -14.77
C ALA A 220 6.99 -19.16 -15.98
N GLY A 221 7.39 -18.40 -17.01
CA GLY A 221 6.63 -18.26 -18.24
C GLY A 221 5.62 -17.13 -18.29
N TYR A 222 5.76 -16.12 -17.41
CA TYR A 222 4.96 -14.89 -17.51
C TYR A 222 5.31 -14.12 -18.79
N SER A 223 4.31 -13.76 -19.56
CA SER A 223 4.50 -13.03 -20.83
C SER A 223 5.01 -11.59 -20.62
N SER A 224 4.91 -11.08 -19.42
CA SER A 224 5.30 -9.72 -19.05
C SER A 224 6.82 -9.53 -18.96
N VAL A 225 7.59 -10.60 -18.71
CA VAL A 225 9.05 -10.53 -18.58
C VAL A 225 9.70 -11.56 -19.50
N LYS A 226 10.32 -11.10 -20.56
CA LYS A 226 11.10 -11.89 -21.49
C LYS A 226 12.60 -11.71 -21.26
N ILE A 227 13.42 -12.51 -21.91
CA ILE A 227 14.88 -12.38 -21.80
C ILE A 227 15.36 -10.99 -22.25
N GLU A 228 14.69 -10.41 -23.27
CA GLU A 228 14.96 -9.06 -23.77
C GLU A 228 14.65 -7.97 -22.73
N ASP A 229 13.66 -8.22 -21.85
CA ASP A 229 13.35 -7.29 -20.76
C ASP A 229 14.44 -7.35 -19.68
N LEU A 230 15.00 -8.54 -19.37
CA LEU A 230 16.13 -8.67 -18.46
C LEU A 230 17.39 -7.93 -18.97
N LYS A 231 17.63 -7.95 -20.29
CA LYS A 231 18.70 -7.14 -20.94
C LYS A 231 18.44 -5.64 -20.81
N ARG A 232 17.21 -5.24 -20.55
CA ARG A 232 16.81 -3.85 -20.40
C ARG A 232 16.56 -3.42 -18.96
N LEU A 233 17.11 -4.15 -17.99
CA LEU A 233 17.00 -3.80 -16.57
C LEU A 233 17.31 -2.31 -16.34
N CYS A 234 16.47 -1.61 -15.58
CA CYS A 234 16.60 -0.18 -15.23
C CYS A 234 16.65 0.78 -16.44
N LYS A 235 16.31 0.38 -17.65
CA LYS A 235 16.26 1.30 -18.79
C LYS A 235 14.87 1.96 -18.87
N LEU A 236 14.84 3.21 -19.36
CA LEU A 236 13.60 3.95 -19.54
C LEU A 236 12.60 3.17 -20.43
N GLY A 237 11.36 3.04 -19.95
CA GLY A 237 10.30 2.30 -20.62
C GLY A 237 10.47 0.77 -20.61
N SER A 238 11.39 0.24 -19.79
CA SER A 238 11.53 -1.20 -19.59
C SER A 238 10.41 -1.76 -18.70
N ARG A 239 10.08 -3.04 -18.90
CA ARG A 239 9.20 -3.82 -18.02
C ARG A 239 9.92 -4.38 -16.79
N THR A 240 11.22 -4.11 -16.67
CA THR A 240 12.05 -4.48 -15.52
C THR A 240 12.66 -3.22 -14.89
N PRO A 241 11.82 -2.35 -14.28
CA PRO A 241 12.33 -1.17 -13.58
C PRO A 241 13.21 -1.54 -12.38
N GLY A 242 13.91 -0.56 -11.80
CA GLY A 242 14.87 -0.77 -10.72
C GLY A 242 14.28 -1.26 -9.39
N HIS A 243 12.96 -1.22 -9.26
CA HIS A 243 12.17 -1.79 -8.15
C HIS A 243 10.86 -2.35 -8.71
N PRO A 244 10.17 -3.28 -8.02
CA PRO A 244 8.91 -3.84 -8.51
C PRO A 244 7.83 -2.76 -8.64
N GLU A 245 7.16 -2.72 -9.79
CA GLU A 245 6.05 -1.79 -10.08
C GLU A 245 4.87 -2.59 -10.65
N ASN A 246 3.77 -2.68 -9.89
CA ASN A 246 2.60 -3.46 -10.27
C ASN A 246 1.88 -2.92 -11.53
N VAL A 247 1.96 -1.61 -11.77
CA VAL A 247 1.37 -0.98 -12.96
C VAL A 247 2.21 -1.19 -14.23
N THR A 248 3.49 -1.54 -14.08
CA THR A 248 4.45 -1.70 -15.18
C THR A 248 4.63 -3.17 -15.57
N THR A 249 4.65 -4.08 -14.60
CA THR A 249 5.00 -5.49 -14.80
C THR A 249 3.89 -6.42 -14.31
N HIS A 250 3.15 -7.04 -15.20
CA HIS A 250 2.14 -8.03 -14.81
C HIS A 250 2.77 -9.23 -14.10
N GLY A 251 2.18 -9.65 -13.00
CA GLY A 251 2.73 -10.64 -12.08
C GLY A 251 3.42 -10.05 -10.86
N ILE A 252 3.58 -8.72 -10.84
CA ILE A 252 3.92 -7.96 -9.62
C ILE A 252 2.62 -7.57 -8.93
N GLU A 253 2.46 -7.96 -7.67
CA GLU A 253 1.23 -7.69 -6.90
C GLU A 253 1.18 -6.28 -6.33
N VAL A 254 2.32 -5.76 -5.89
CA VAL A 254 2.44 -4.45 -5.23
C VAL A 254 3.73 -3.75 -5.64
N THR A 255 3.68 -2.42 -5.72
CA THR A 255 4.87 -1.60 -5.93
C THR A 255 5.64 -1.45 -4.62
N THR A 256 6.93 -1.79 -4.63
CA THR A 256 7.83 -1.67 -3.48
C THR A 256 9.10 -0.91 -3.84
N GLY A 257 9.95 -0.67 -2.86
CA GLY A 257 11.18 0.14 -2.97
C GLY A 257 11.46 0.82 -1.64
N PRO A 258 10.55 1.65 -1.10
CA PRO A 258 10.63 2.05 0.30
C PRO A 258 10.46 0.82 1.19
N LEU A 259 11.48 0.57 2.02
CA LEU A 259 11.57 -0.64 2.84
C LEU A 259 10.38 -0.75 3.83
N GLY A 260 9.96 -1.97 4.11
CA GLY A 260 8.86 -2.25 5.03
C GLY A 260 7.45 -2.11 4.44
N GLN A 261 7.26 -1.32 3.38
CA GLN A 261 5.94 -1.12 2.77
C GLN A 261 5.33 -2.43 2.26
N GLY A 262 6.15 -3.28 1.62
CA GLY A 262 5.71 -4.59 1.12
C GLY A 262 5.23 -5.52 2.23
N VAL A 263 5.85 -5.49 3.43
CA VAL A 263 5.37 -6.26 4.58
C VAL A 263 3.95 -5.85 4.95
N ALA A 264 3.67 -4.54 5.02
CA ALA A 264 2.33 -4.04 5.33
C ALA A 264 1.32 -4.38 4.20
N ASN A 265 1.74 -4.30 2.93
CA ASN A 265 0.90 -4.73 1.81
C ASN A 265 0.58 -6.23 1.90
N ALA A 266 1.55 -7.08 2.24
CA ALA A 266 1.34 -8.52 2.41
C ALA A 266 0.33 -8.83 3.52
N VAL A 267 0.38 -8.08 4.62
CA VAL A 267 -0.64 -8.16 5.68
C VAL A 267 -2.03 -7.79 5.15
N GLY A 268 -2.12 -6.76 4.32
CA GLY A 268 -3.38 -6.35 3.67
C GLY A 268 -3.95 -7.42 2.73
N LEU A 269 -3.09 -8.04 1.91
CA LEU A 269 -3.47 -9.16 1.05
C LEU A 269 -4.00 -10.35 1.87
N ALA A 270 -3.36 -10.67 2.99
CA ALA A 270 -3.78 -11.75 3.87
C ALA A 270 -5.09 -11.44 4.64
N ILE A 271 -5.35 -10.18 4.99
CA ILE A 271 -6.63 -9.72 5.55
C ILE A 271 -7.74 -9.90 4.51
N ALA A 272 -7.49 -9.48 3.27
CA ALA A 272 -8.46 -9.63 2.18
C ALA A 272 -8.83 -11.09 1.95
N GLU A 273 -7.84 -11.99 1.87
CA GLU A 273 -8.08 -13.42 1.76
C GLU A 273 -8.94 -13.94 2.92
N LYS A 274 -8.53 -13.65 4.17
CA LYS A 274 -9.21 -14.16 5.36
C LYS A 274 -10.66 -13.66 5.46
N HIS A 275 -10.91 -12.41 5.10
CA HIS A 275 -12.26 -11.83 5.06
C HIS A 275 -13.13 -12.51 4.00
N LEU A 276 -12.63 -12.66 2.79
CA LEU A 276 -13.35 -13.28 1.68
C LEU A 276 -13.58 -14.77 1.91
N ALA A 277 -12.59 -15.48 2.46
CA ALA A 277 -12.76 -16.89 2.84
C ALA A 277 -13.86 -17.07 3.88
N ALA A 278 -13.91 -16.22 4.90
CA ALA A 278 -14.96 -16.27 5.92
C ALA A 278 -16.36 -15.94 5.39
N ARG A 279 -16.44 -15.16 4.32
CA ARG A 279 -17.71 -14.77 3.71
C ARG A 279 -18.22 -15.81 2.71
N PHE A 280 -17.35 -16.32 1.84
CA PHE A 280 -17.77 -17.13 0.69
C PHE A 280 -17.52 -18.61 0.82
N ASN A 281 -16.54 -19.07 1.63
CA ASN A 281 -16.33 -20.51 1.79
C ASN A 281 -17.48 -21.16 2.53
N LYS A 282 -17.85 -22.35 2.07
CA LYS A 282 -18.90 -23.20 2.68
C LYS A 282 -18.26 -24.51 3.14
N GLN A 283 -18.98 -25.30 3.94
CA GLN A 283 -18.47 -26.60 4.42
C GLN A 283 -18.11 -27.56 3.28
N ASP A 284 -18.77 -27.43 2.16
CA ASP A 284 -18.68 -28.29 0.99
C ASP A 284 -18.08 -27.61 -0.24
N SER A 285 -17.66 -26.34 -0.13
CA SER A 285 -17.06 -25.62 -1.24
C SER A 285 -16.10 -24.54 -0.74
N THR A 286 -14.87 -24.58 -1.26
CA THR A 286 -13.80 -23.64 -0.92
C THR A 286 -13.42 -22.80 -2.14
N LEU A 287 -13.93 -21.57 -2.21
CA LEU A 287 -13.63 -20.62 -3.29
C LEU A 287 -12.36 -19.82 -3.05
N VAL A 288 -12.07 -19.51 -1.78
CA VAL A 288 -10.97 -18.61 -1.40
C VAL A 288 -10.00 -19.36 -0.51
N ASP A 289 -8.81 -19.67 -1.04
CA ASP A 289 -7.81 -20.48 -0.33
C ASP A 289 -6.38 -20.18 -0.77
N HIS A 290 -6.08 -18.96 -1.16
CA HIS A 290 -4.73 -18.56 -1.55
C HIS A 290 -3.92 -18.07 -0.35
N ARG A 291 -2.60 -18.07 -0.53
CA ARG A 291 -1.63 -17.66 0.47
C ARG A 291 -0.88 -16.41 0.03
N THR A 292 -0.28 -15.74 0.98
CA THR A 292 0.62 -14.61 0.73
C THR A 292 2.02 -14.94 1.24
N PHE A 293 3.01 -14.84 0.35
CA PHE A 293 4.43 -14.98 0.64
C PHE A 293 5.12 -13.62 0.50
N CYS A 294 5.93 -13.25 1.48
CA CYS A 294 6.64 -11.97 1.48
C CYS A 294 8.12 -12.19 1.82
N ILE A 295 9.03 -11.69 0.97
CA ILE A 295 10.45 -11.62 1.31
C ILE A 295 10.77 -10.24 1.86
N MET A 296 11.39 -10.19 3.05
CA MET A 296 11.90 -8.99 3.69
C MET A 296 13.39 -9.16 4.04
N GLY A 297 14.14 -8.08 4.09
CA GLY A 297 15.53 -8.05 4.55
C GLY A 297 15.69 -7.27 5.85
N ASP A 298 16.94 -7.10 6.31
CA ASP A 298 17.31 -6.38 7.54
C ASP A 298 16.72 -4.97 7.59
N GLY A 299 16.83 -4.20 6.52
CA GLY A 299 16.26 -2.86 6.45
C GLY A 299 14.73 -2.84 6.59
N CYS A 300 14.02 -3.84 6.04
CA CYS A 300 12.59 -3.97 6.28
C CYS A 300 12.27 -4.27 7.76
N ALA A 301 13.12 -5.06 8.43
CA ALA A 301 12.93 -5.41 9.85
C ALA A 301 13.16 -4.21 10.79
N MET A 302 13.99 -3.25 10.37
CA MET A 302 14.24 -1.98 11.08
C MET A 302 13.06 -1.00 10.97
N GLU A 303 12.35 -0.99 9.83
CA GLU A 303 11.29 -0.03 9.55
C GLU A 303 10.11 -0.13 10.52
N GLY A 304 9.63 1.02 10.99
CA GLY A 304 8.50 1.11 11.91
C GLY A 304 7.23 0.48 11.35
N ILE A 305 6.93 0.71 10.08
CA ILE A 305 5.75 0.17 9.41
C ILE A 305 5.70 -1.36 9.43
N SER A 306 6.85 -2.04 9.31
CA SER A 306 6.93 -3.50 9.41
C SER A 306 6.55 -3.98 10.80
N ASN A 307 7.04 -3.30 11.84
CA ASN A 307 6.75 -3.63 13.23
C ASN A 307 5.27 -3.43 13.56
N GLU A 308 4.68 -2.33 13.10
CA GLU A 308 3.23 -2.06 13.22
C GLU A 308 2.40 -3.15 12.54
N ALA A 309 2.71 -3.46 11.27
CA ALA A 309 1.94 -4.39 10.46
C ALA A 309 2.05 -5.84 10.97
N THR A 310 3.27 -6.30 11.31
CA THR A 310 3.49 -7.69 11.76
C THR A 310 2.94 -7.94 13.16
N SER A 311 2.98 -6.93 14.04
CA SER A 311 2.31 -6.98 15.34
C SER A 311 0.78 -7.15 15.16
N LEU A 312 0.16 -6.41 14.24
CA LEU A 312 -1.26 -6.55 13.96
C LEU A 312 -1.58 -7.91 13.30
N ALA A 313 -0.73 -8.39 12.39
CA ALA A 313 -0.92 -9.69 11.72
C ALA A 313 -0.92 -10.87 12.71
N GLY A 314 -0.03 -10.84 13.71
CA GLY A 314 -0.03 -11.83 14.79
C GLY A 314 -1.29 -11.76 15.64
N HIS A 315 -1.74 -10.55 16.02
CA HIS A 315 -2.99 -10.33 16.73
C HIS A 315 -4.21 -10.88 15.97
N LEU A 316 -4.29 -10.64 14.67
CA LEU A 316 -5.37 -11.09 13.80
C LEU A 316 -5.24 -12.57 13.38
N LYS A 317 -4.16 -13.24 13.77
CA LYS A 317 -3.91 -14.65 13.44
C LYS A 317 -4.04 -14.93 11.94
N LEU A 318 -3.29 -14.20 11.11
CA LEU A 318 -3.33 -14.33 9.64
C LEU A 318 -2.54 -15.57 9.18
N ASN A 319 -3.07 -16.74 9.38
CA ASN A 319 -2.39 -18.03 9.23
C ASN A 319 -1.96 -18.40 7.80
N LYS A 320 -2.44 -17.68 6.79
CA LYS A 320 -2.02 -17.87 5.38
C LYS A 320 -0.95 -16.86 4.93
N LEU A 321 -0.43 -16.06 5.85
CA LEU A 321 0.70 -15.16 5.63
C LEU A 321 2.00 -15.83 6.05
N THR A 322 2.95 -15.93 5.12
CA THR A 322 4.32 -16.37 5.39
C THR A 322 5.29 -15.25 5.02
N VAL A 323 6.06 -14.79 6.01
CA VAL A 323 7.14 -13.82 5.82
C VAL A 323 8.47 -14.55 5.90
N ILE A 324 9.28 -14.40 4.87
CA ILE A 324 10.61 -15.00 4.72
C ILE A 324 11.63 -13.89 4.90
N TYR A 325 12.47 -14.03 5.90
CA TYR A 325 13.47 -13.03 6.27
C TYR A 325 14.83 -13.40 5.72
N ASP A 326 15.35 -12.58 4.82
CA ASP A 326 16.72 -12.61 4.31
C ASP A 326 17.67 -12.06 5.39
N ASP A 327 18.15 -12.97 6.26
CA ASP A 327 19.05 -12.67 7.36
C ASP A 327 20.49 -12.75 6.89
N ASN A 328 20.97 -11.69 6.24
CA ASN A 328 22.32 -11.59 5.68
C ASN A 328 23.27 -10.68 6.45
N HIS A 329 22.79 -10.03 7.51
CA HIS A 329 23.56 -9.13 8.38
C HIS A 329 24.17 -7.92 7.68
N ASN A 330 23.65 -7.48 6.52
CA ASN A 330 24.20 -6.36 5.78
C ASN A 330 23.11 -5.38 5.33
N THR A 331 23.46 -4.10 5.42
CA THR A 331 22.73 -2.99 4.80
C THR A 331 23.62 -2.31 3.74
N ILE A 332 23.17 -1.19 3.17
CA ILE A 332 23.97 -0.43 2.21
C ILE A 332 25.17 0.27 2.89
N ASP A 333 25.07 0.61 4.17
CA ASP A 333 26.10 1.31 4.91
C ASP A 333 27.15 0.38 5.52
N GLY A 334 26.76 -0.89 5.79
CA GLY A 334 27.67 -1.82 6.46
C GLY A 334 26.96 -3.00 7.10
N ASP A 335 27.67 -3.63 8.02
CA ASP A 335 27.17 -4.70 8.86
C ASP A 335 26.03 -4.18 9.78
N THR A 336 25.00 -5.00 9.99
CA THR A 336 23.86 -4.62 10.82
C THR A 336 24.23 -4.26 12.26
N SER A 337 25.31 -4.82 12.80
CA SER A 337 25.78 -4.51 14.17
C SER A 337 26.08 -3.02 14.41
N LEU A 338 26.21 -2.22 13.35
CA LEU A 338 26.39 -0.77 13.44
C LEU A 338 25.14 -0.06 14.00
N ALA A 339 23.92 -0.59 13.71
CA ALA A 339 22.67 0.08 14.04
C ALA A 339 21.52 -0.87 14.44
N PHE A 340 21.71 -2.21 14.36
CA PHE A 340 20.64 -3.18 14.54
C PHE A 340 21.17 -4.45 15.22
N SER A 341 20.78 -4.67 16.47
CA SER A 341 21.19 -5.81 17.29
C SER A 341 20.01 -6.63 17.82
N GLU A 342 18.83 -6.44 17.23
CA GLU A 342 17.62 -7.11 17.64
C GLU A 342 17.63 -8.60 17.22
N ASP A 343 17.12 -9.46 18.12
CA ASP A 343 16.77 -10.83 17.76
C ASP A 343 15.39 -10.80 17.05
N VAL A 344 15.42 -10.75 15.72
CA VAL A 344 14.20 -10.63 14.90
C VAL A 344 13.29 -11.84 15.09
N THR A 345 13.84 -13.05 15.27
CA THR A 345 13.05 -14.26 15.54
C THR A 345 12.26 -14.12 16.84
N LYS A 346 12.90 -13.68 17.93
CA LYS A 346 12.21 -13.45 19.22
C LYS A 346 11.19 -12.32 19.11
N LYS A 347 11.46 -11.27 18.33
CA LYS A 347 10.50 -10.20 18.07
C LYS A 347 9.22 -10.76 17.44
N PHE A 348 9.32 -11.58 16.41
CA PHE A 348 8.16 -12.22 15.78
C PHE A 348 7.44 -13.20 16.71
N GLN A 349 8.19 -13.95 17.55
CA GLN A 349 7.59 -14.78 18.60
C GLN A 349 6.76 -13.94 19.57
N ALA A 350 7.27 -12.78 20.00
CA ALA A 350 6.55 -11.86 20.87
C ALA A 350 5.29 -11.27 20.21
N PHE A 351 5.28 -11.11 18.88
CA PHE A 351 4.10 -10.74 18.12
C PHE A 351 3.09 -11.88 17.94
N GLY A 352 3.40 -13.10 18.40
CA GLY A 352 2.50 -14.26 18.33
C GLY A 352 2.58 -15.06 17.04
N TRP A 353 3.66 -14.95 16.29
CA TRP A 353 3.91 -15.71 15.06
C TRP A 353 4.46 -17.11 15.35
N ASN A 354 4.22 -18.04 14.44
CA ASN A 354 5.03 -19.25 14.29
C ASN A 354 6.38 -18.86 13.69
N THR A 355 7.49 -19.39 14.22
CA THR A 355 8.84 -19.03 13.76
C THR A 355 9.68 -20.24 13.47
N ILE A 356 10.30 -20.27 12.30
CA ILE A 356 11.14 -21.37 11.81
C ILE A 356 12.49 -20.77 11.39
N ASN A 357 13.58 -21.47 11.66
CA ASN A 357 14.92 -21.04 11.26
C ASN A 357 15.52 -22.03 10.25
N VAL A 358 16.05 -21.49 9.16
CA VAL A 358 16.82 -22.20 8.14
C VAL A 358 18.25 -21.67 8.17
N GLU A 359 19.17 -22.44 8.71
CA GLU A 359 20.56 -22.00 8.90
C GLU A 359 21.44 -22.15 7.64
N ASN A 360 21.07 -23.03 6.72
CA ASN A 360 21.79 -23.22 5.47
C ASN A 360 20.81 -23.62 4.35
N VAL A 361 20.65 -22.76 3.37
CA VAL A 361 19.79 -23.00 2.20
C VAL A 361 20.60 -23.43 0.97
N TYR A 362 21.93 -23.29 1.01
CA TYR A 362 22.79 -23.47 -0.16
C TYR A 362 23.24 -24.93 -0.39
N ASP A 363 23.50 -25.63 0.69
CA ASP A 363 23.98 -27.01 0.63
C ASP A 363 22.82 -28.01 0.69
N ASP A 364 21.69 -27.58 1.28
CA ASP A 364 20.52 -28.42 1.48
C ASP A 364 19.21 -27.60 1.24
N LEU A 365 18.68 -27.70 0.03
CA LEU A 365 17.38 -27.10 -0.34
C LEU A 365 16.20 -27.74 0.44
N SER A 366 16.36 -28.97 0.92
CA SER A 366 15.33 -29.70 1.69
C SER A 366 15.02 -29.04 3.03
N ALA A 367 15.98 -28.31 3.61
CA ALA A 367 15.79 -27.56 4.84
C ALA A 367 14.75 -26.44 4.67
N PHE A 368 14.82 -25.73 3.55
CA PHE A 368 13.83 -24.69 3.23
C PHE A 368 12.47 -25.30 2.84
N GLU A 369 12.49 -26.40 2.08
CA GLU A 369 11.28 -27.15 1.75
C GLU A 369 10.54 -27.59 3.02
N SER A 370 11.24 -28.19 3.97
CA SER A 370 10.67 -28.63 5.24
C SER A 370 10.10 -27.47 6.05
N ALA A 371 10.81 -26.34 6.10
CA ALA A 371 10.34 -25.12 6.76
C ALA A 371 9.05 -24.57 6.13
N LEU A 372 8.98 -24.61 4.81
CA LEU A 372 7.80 -24.15 4.08
C LEU A 372 6.62 -25.12 4.26
N ASP A 373 6.87 -26.43 4.24
CA ASP A 373 5.86 -27.45 4.55
C ASP A 373 5.28 -27.30 5.95
N GLU A 374 6.10 -26.95 6.94
CA GLU A 374 5.64 -26.62 8.28
C GLU A 374 4.76 -25.36 8.28
N ALA A 375 5.21 -24.31 7.59
CA ALA A 375 4.44 -23.08 7.43
C ALA A 375 3.07 -23.31 6.76
N LEU A 376 3.02 -24.19 5.76
CA LEU A 376 1.79 -24.53 5.05
C LEU A 376 0.81 -25.36 5.89
N LYS A 377 1.30 -26.07 6.91
CA LYS A 377 0.48 -26.85 7.88
C LYS A 377 -0.03 -25.98 9.04
N GLU A 378 0.56 -24.80 9.29
CA GLU A 378 0.11 -23.91 10.35
C GLU A 378 -1.31 -23.37 10.07
N ARG A 379 -2.20 -23.44 11.06
CA ARG A 379 -3.61 -23.08 10.93
C ARG A 379 -4.06 -21.93 11.84
N GLN A 380 -3.21 -21.52 12.78
CA GLN A 380 -3.59 -20.58 13.84
C GLN A 380 -2.81 -19.25 13.77
N LYS A 381 -1.59 -19.27 13.24
CA LYS A 381 -0.67 -18.14 13.31
C LYS A 381 -0.08 -17.83 11.94
N PRO A 382 0.27 -16.57 11.65
CA PRO A 382 1.18 -16.29 10.54
C PRO A 382 2.54 -16.91 10.81
N THR A 383 3.30 -17.26 9.76
CA THR A 383 4.60 -17.89 9.89
C THR A 383 5.72 -16.97 9.43
N PHE A 384 6.77 -16.90 10.24
CA PHE A 384 8.03 -16.23 9.96
C PHE A 384 9.11 -17.28 9.76
N ILE A 385 9.77 -17.27 8.58
CA ILE A 385 10.88 -18.14 8.26
C ILE A 385 12.15 -17.30 8.17
N ARG A 386 13.04 -17.42 9.14
CA ARG A 386 14.36 -16.82 9.06
C ARG A 386 15.26 -17.69 8.19
N VAL A 387 15.77 -17.13 7.11
CA VAL A 387 16.74 -17.78 6.23
C VAL A 387 18.08 -17.09 6.41
N LYS A 388 19.05 -17.78 7.01
CA LYS A 388 20.42 -17.29 7.08
C LYS A 388 21.04 -17.34 5.68
N SER A 389 21.22 -16.19 5.09
CA SER A 389 21.68 -16.03 3.73
C SER A 389 23.06 -15.37 3.65
N ARG A 390 23.57 -15.24 2.44
CA ARG A 390 24.87 -14.63 2.16
C ARG A 390 24.70 -13.61 1.03
N ILE A 391 24.70 -12.33 1.38
CA ILE A 391 24.60 -11.28 0.39
C ILE A 391 25.67 -11.41 -0.69
N GLY A 392 25.30 -11.30 -1.96
CA GLY A 392 26.24 -11.42 -3.08
C GLY A 392 26.90 -12.77 -3.23
N ARG A 393 26.16 -13.83 -2.93
CA ARG A 393 26.65 -15.24 -2.98
C ARG A 393 27.44 -15.53 -4.23
N LEU A 394 28.58 -16.19 -4.07
CA LEU A 394 29.60 -16.54 -5.07
C LEU A 394 30.50 -15.39 -5.55
N SER A 395 30.18 -14.13 -5.28
CA SER A 395 31.08 -13.03 -5.65
C SER A 395 32.24 -12.90 -4.65
N LYS A 396 33.33 -12.28 -5.07
CA LYS A 396 34.43 -11.90 -4.18
C LYS A 396 34.03 -10.92 -3.09
N LYS A 397 32.84 -10.30 -3.24
CA LYS A 397 32.22 -9.38 -2.28
C LYS A 397 31.22 -10.07 -1.35
N GLU A 398 31.08 -11.42 -1.42
CA GLU A 398 30.16 -12.19 -0.60
C GLU A 398 30.27 -11.82 0.88
N ASN A 399 29.12 -11.75 1.59
CA ASN A 399 29.02 -11.39 3.00
C ASN A 399 29.55 -9.98 3.35
N THR A 400 29.63 -9.08 2.40
CA THR A 400 29.98 -7.68 2.65
C THR A 400 28.94 -6.73 2.06
N PHE A 401 28.78 -5.57 2.67
CA PHE A 401 27.90 -4.50 2.18
C PHE A 401 28.24 -4.08 0.74
N LYS A 402 29.48 -4.29 0.27
CA LYS A 402 29.89 -3.99 -1.11
C LYS A 402 29.17 -4.81 -2.17
N ALA A 403 28.56 -5.94 -1.77
CA ALA A 403 27.73 -6.74 -2.66
C ALA A 403 26.30 -6.21 -2.78
N HIS A 404 25.88 -5.23 -1.96
CA HIS A 404 24.51 -4.73 -1.93
C HIS A 404 24.10 -4.10 -3.28
N HIS A 405 24.96 -3.25 -3.83
CA HIS A 405 24.69 -2.47 -5.04
C HIS A 405 25.93 -2.38 -5.95
N GLY A 406 25.71 -2.24 -7.24
CA GLY A 406 26.74 -2.00 -8.24
C GLY A 406 27.04 -3.22 -9.11
N THR A 407 28.10 -3.11 -9.92
CA THR A 407 28.56 -4.11 -10.88
C THR A 407 29.71 -4.97 -10.32
N PHE A 408 30.03 -6.01 -11.03
CA PHE A 408 31.18 -6.88 -10.79
C PHE A 408 32.29 -6.53 -11.80
N ASP A 409 33.57 -6.69 -11.41
CA ASP A 409 34.67 -6.66 -12.35
C ASP A 409 34.75 -8.00 -13.13
N GLU A 410 35.54 -8.04 -14.21
CA GLU A 410 35.66 -9.20 -15.08
C GLU A 410 36.21 -10.43 -14.33
N GLU A 411 37.10 -10.22 -13.38
CA GLU A 411 37.69 -11.27 -12.57
C GLU A 411 36.68 -11.88 -11.60
N ASP A 412 35.78 -11.04 -11.03
CA ASP A 412 34.71 -11.48 -10.15
C ASP A 412 33.64 -12.24 -10.96
N VAL A 413 33.25 -11.75 -12.14
CA VAL A 413 32.34 -12.46 -13.06
C VAL A 413 32.90 -13.83 -13.43
N LYS A 414 34.20 -13.89 -13.79
CA LYS A 414 34.86 -15.15 -14.08
C LYS A 414 34.83 -16.08 -12.86
N HIS A 415 35.16 -15.57 -11.68
CA HIS A 415 35.14 -16.35 -10.44
C HIS A 415 33.75 -16.96 -10.18
N MET A 416 32.68 -16.17 -10.33
CA MET A 416 31.31 -16.67 -10.16
C MET A 416 30.94 -17.73 -11.19
N ARG A 417 31.35 -17.56 -12.45
CA ARG A 417 31.12 -18.56 -13.52
C ARG A 417 31.86 -19.88 -13.23
N ASP A 418 33.13 -19.77 -12.87
CA ASP A 418 33.97 -20.94 -12.53
C ASP A 418 33.38 -21.73 -11.32
N ALA A 419 32.87 -20.98 -10.32
CA ALA A 419 32.29 -21.58 -9.10
C ALA A 419 31.04 -22.43 -9.37
N VAL A 420 30.29 -22.17 -10.43
CA VAL A 420 29.11 -22.94 -10.84
C VAL A 420 29.35 -23.80 -12.08
N GLY A 421 30.62 -23.93 -12.55
CA GLY A 421 30.93 -24.67 -13.76
C GLY A 421 30.27 -24.13 -15.00
N TRP A 422 30.20 -22.79 -15.11
CA TRP A 422 29.58 -22.08 -16.24
C TRP A 422 30.62 -21.84 -17.32
N ASP A 423 30.71 -22.74 -18.27
CA ASP A 423 31.64 -22.65 -19.41
C ASP A 423 31.50 -21.32 -20.17
N ASN A 424 32.26 -21.14 -21.26
CA ASN A 424 32.21 -19.96 -22.16
C ASN A 424 30.87 -19.84 -22.91
N ARG A 425 29.76 -19.71 -22.15
CA ARG A 425 28.42 -19.51 -22.71
C ARG A 425 28.14 -18.04 -22.94
N GLU A 426 27.35 -17.77 -23.98
CA GLU A 426 26.88 -16.43 -24.26
C GLU A 426 26.10 -15.85 -23.07
N PRO A 427 26.19 -14.55 -22.84
CA PRO A 427 25.38 -13.87 -21.82
C PRO A 427 23.86 -14.13 -22.05
N PHE A 428 23.14 -14.22 -20.95
CA PHE A 428 21.70 -14.53 -20.94
C PHE A 428 21.32 -15.93 -21.48
N TYR A 429 22.28 -16.84 -21.50
CA TYR A 429 21.97 -18.23 -21.82
C TYR A 429 21.09 -18.85 -20.75
N VAL A 430 20.02 -19.51 -21.20
CA VAL A 430 19.17 -20.36 -20.34
C VAL A 430 19.20 -21.77 -20.90
N SER A 431 19.58 -22.72 -20.05
CA SER A 431 19.61 -24.14 -20.45
C SER A 431 18.18 -24.62 -20.80
N PRO A 432 18.02 -25.40 -21.89
CA PRO A 432 16.74 -26.05 -22.19
C PRO A 432 16.17 -26.87 -21.02
N LEU A 433 17.06 -27.49 -20.21
CA LEU A 433 16.66 -28.20 -18.99
C LEU A 433 15.92 -27.30 -18.00
N VAL A 434 16.37 -26.04 -17.84
CA VAL A 434 15.77 -25.08 -16.93
C VAL A 434 14.37 -24.67 -17.41
N TYR A 435 14.21 -24.34 -18.68
CA TYR A 435 12.89 -24.04 -19.24
C TYR A 435 11.93 -25.22 -19.08
N LYS A 436 12.38 -26.46 -19.38
CA LYS A 436 11.57 -27.65 -19.23
C LYS A 436 11.15 -27.91 -17.78
N GLU A 437 12.05 -27.64 -16.83
CA GLU A 437 11.72 -27.77 -15.41
C GLU A 437 10.64 -26.76 -14.98
N PHE A 438 10.72 -25.51 -15.43
CA PHE A 438 9.72 -24.48 -15.15
C PHE A 438 8.41 -24.65 -15.94
N GLU A 439 8.43 -25.30 -17.09
CA GLU A 439 7.23 -25.60 -17.87
C GLU A 439 6.20 -26.43 -17.09
N LYS A 440 6.69 -27.32 -16.20
CA LYS A 440 5.83 -28.08 -15.28
C LYS A 440 4.94 -27.17 -14.43
N GLN A 441 5.41 -25.96 -14.07
CA GLN A 441 4.62 -24.99 -13.31
C GLN A 441 3.49 -24.38 -14.15
N ILE A 442 3.72 -24.19 -15.44
CA ILE A 442 2.69 -23.68 -16.36
C ILE A 442 1.54 -24.68 -16.45
N GLU A 443 1.86 -25.96 -16.65
CA GLU A 443 0.87 -27.04 -16.74
C GLU A 443 0.08 -27.18 -15.42
N GLN A 444 0.79 -27.18 -14.29
CA GLN A 444 0.17 -27.26 -12.97
C GLN A 444 -0.75 -26.05 -12.70
N GLY A 445 -0.29 -24.83 -13.05
CA GLY A 445 -1.06 -23.61 -12.86
C GLY A 445 -2.35 -23.59 -13.67
N GLN A 446 -2.31 -24.06 -14.90
CA GLN A 446 -3.49 -24.21 -15.75
C GLN A 446 -4.49 -25.22 -15.16
N ALA A 447 -4.02 -26.39 -14.76
CA ALA A 447 -4.87 -27.42 -14.15
C ALA A 447 -5.51 -26.94 -12.84
N LEU A 448 -4.78 -26.20 -12.00
CA LEU A 448 -5.31 -25.62 -10.76
C LEU A 448 -6.39 -24.56 -11.02
N GLU A 449 -6.20 -23.71 -12.03
CA GLU A 449 -7.22 -22.74 -12.42
C GLU A 449 -8.45 -23.40 -13.02
N GLU A 450 -8.29 -24.40 -13.88
CA GLU A 450 -9.41 -25.17 -14.45
C GLU A 450 -10.21 -25.87 -13.33
N GLN A 451 -9.55 -26.49 -12.36
CA GLN A 451 -10.21 -27.08 -11.20
C GLN A 451 -10.97 -26.02 -10.39
N TRP A 452 -10.37 -24.86 -10.14
CA TRP A 452 -11.02 -23.78 -9.43
C TRP A 452 -12.23 -23.23 -10.18
N ASN A 453 -12.15 -23.08 -11.50
CA ASN A 453 -13.26 -22.67 -12.35
C ASN A 453 -14.43 -23.67 -12.25
N GLY A 454 -14.16 -24.98 -12.19
CA GLY A 454 -15.16 -26.01 -11.93
C GLY A 454 -15.85 -25.80 -10.57
N ILE A 455 -15.08 -25.57 -9.50
CA ILE A 455 -15.62 -25.28 -8.17
C ILE A 455 -16.49 -24.02 -8.19
N LEU A 456 -16.08 -22.98 -8.90
CA LEU A 456 -16.85 -21.74 -9.02
C LEU A 456 -18.19 -21.96 -9.73
N GLU A 457 -18.22 -22.75 -10.81
CA GLU A 457 -19.47 -23.04 -11.52
C GLU A 457 -20.44 -23.88 -10.66
N GLU A 458 -19.96 -24.88 -9.92
CA GLU A 458 -20.76 -25.63 -8.97
C GLU A 458 -21.28 -24.74 -7.84
N TYR A 459 -20.43 -23.84 -7.33
CA TYR A 459 -20.80 -22.88 -6.30
C TYR A 459 -21.92 -21.95 -6.74
N LYS A 460 -21.86 -21.43 -7.95
CA LYS A 460 -22.90 -20.55 -8.54
C LYS A 460 -24.26 -21.23 -8.62
N GLN A 461 -24.26 -22.53 -8.96
CA GLN A 461 -25.50 -23.31 -9.03
C GLN A 461 -26.08 -23.57 -7.63
N LYS A 462 -25.23 -23.82 -6.65
CA LYS A 462 -25.63 -24.23 -5.31
C LYS A 462 -25.95 -23.03 -4.40
N TYR A 463 -25.24 -21.93 -4.60
CA TYR A 463 -25.32 -20.67 -3.82
C TYR A 463 -25.47 -19.47 -4.76
N PRO A 464 -26.59 -19.33 -5.50
CA PRO A 464 -26.71 -18.34 -6.57
C PRO A 464 -26.59 -16.89 -6.10
N GLY A 465 -27.07 -16.56 -4.92
CA GLY A 465 -26.95 -15.21 -4.34
C GLY A 465 -25.50 -14.84 -4.01
N GLU A 466 -24.82 -15.69 -3.23
CA GLU A 466 -23.42 -15.46 -2.87
C GLU A 466 -22.49 -15.59 -4.08
N GLY A 467 -22.82 -16.46 -5.04
CA GLY A 467 -22.06 -16.58 -6.29
C GLY A 467 -22.14 -15.32 -7.15
N ALA A 468 -23.32 -14.70 -7.23
CA ALA A 468 -23.50 -13.43 -7.92
C ALA A 468 -22.73 -12.29 -7.23
N GLU A 469 -22.81 -12.21 -5.90
CA GLU A 469 -22.06 -11.24 -5.10
C GLU A 469 -20.55 -11.42 -5.24
N PHE A 470 -20.06 -12.67 -5.19
CA PHE A 470 -18.64 -12.97 -5.39
C PHE A 470 -18.16 -12.49 -6.75
N LEU A 471 -18.89 -12.80 -7.82
CA LEU A 471 -18.54 -12.36 -9.18
C LEU A 471 -18.58 -10.84 -9.33
N GLN A 472 -19.56 -10.17 -8.73
CA GLN A 472 -19.63 -8.72 -8.72
C GLN A 472 -18.38 -8.11 -8.07
N LEU A 473 -17.95 -8.64 -6.93
CA LEU A 473 -16.74 -8.20 -6.22
C LEU A 473 -15.48 -8.44 -7.06
N VAL A 474 -15.21 -9.67 -7.49
CA VAL A 474 -13.97 -10.01 -8.20
C VAL A 474 -13.85 -9.35 -9.57
N ASN A 475 -14.97 -9.01 -10.19
CA ASN A 475 -15.00 -8.21 -11.42
C ASN A 475 -14.94 -6.70 -11.17
N ASN A 476 -14.80 -6.27 -9.92
CA ASN A 476 -14.76 -4.86 -9.51
C ASN A 476 -15.97 -4.04 -10.03
N GLN A 477 -17.14 -4.69 -10.09
CA GLN A 477 -18.37 -4.07 -10.58
C GLN A 477 -19.09 -3.33 -9.46
N LEU A 478 -19.43 -2.07 -9.70
CA LEU A 478 -20.27 -1.32 -8.78
C LEU A 478 -21.73 -1.78 -8.94
N PRO A 479 -22.51 -1.92 -7.83
CA PRO A 479 -23.94 -2.20 -7.92
C PRO A 479 -24.66 -1.12 -8.74
N GLU A 480 -25.73 -1.49 -9.42
CA GLU A 480 -26.59 -0.52 -10.10
C GLU A 480 -27.20 0.45 -9.07
N ASP A 481 -27.30 1.73 -9.43
CA ASP A 481 -27.90 2.76 -8.59
C ASP A 481 -27.31 2.92 -7.17
N TRP A 482 -26.09 2.45 -6.96
CA TRP A 482 -25.44 2.44 -5.64
C TRP A 482 -25.33 3.84 -5.00
N ASP A 483 -25.26 4.89 -5.81
CA ASP A 483 -25.15 6.27 -5.33
C ASP A 483 -26.48 6.86 -4.83
N LYS A 484 -27.61 6.21 -5.10
CA LYS A 484 -28.94 6.62 -4.61
C LYS A 484 -29.09 6.45 -3.09
N VAL A 485 -28.25 5.63 -2.44
CA VAL A 485 -28.26 5.51 -0.97
C VAL A 485 -27.58 6.68 -0.27
N LEU A 486 -26.84 7.50 -1.00
CA LEU A 486 -26.15 8.65 -0.42
C LEU A 486 -27.20 9.66 0.11
N PRO A 487 -27.03 10.18 1.35
CA PRO A 487 -27.98 11.12 1.93
C PRO A 487 -27.95 12.46 1.20
N THR A 488 -29.10 13.09 1.08
CA THR A 488 -29.28 14.47 0.61
C THR A 488 -29.66 15.32 1.80
N PHE A 489 -29.17 16.55 1.86
CA PHE A 489 -29.40 17.49 2.95
C PHE A 489 -30.03 18.77 2.42
N SER A 490 -31.09 19.25 3.09
CA SER A 490 -31.75 20.51 2.84
C SER A 490 -31.12 21.64 3.67
N LEU A 491 -31.49 22.90 3.33
CA LEU A 491 -31.01 24.04 4.12
C LEU A 491 -31.56 24.06 5.54
N ASP A 492 -32.72 23.46 5.75
CA ASP A 492 -33.43 23.43 7.04
C ASP A 492 -32.99 22.25 7.91
N ASP A 493 -32.17 21.32 7.36
CA ASP A 493 -31.69 20.19 8.14
C ASP A 493 -30.72 20.64 9.24
N PRO A 494 -30.73 19.96 10.40
CA PRO A 494 -29.81 20.29 11.48
C PRO A 494 -28.35 20.21 11.04
N VAL A 495 -27.61 21.28 11.28
CA VAL A 495 -26.20 21.41 10.93
C VAL A 495 -25.34 20.49 11.76
N ASP A 496 -24.42 19.79 11.11
CA ASP A 496 -23.46 18.89 11.74
C ASP A 496 -22.03 19.24 11.28
N ALA A 497 -21.01 18.59 11.85
CA ALA A 497 -19.66 18.60 11.32
C ALA A 497 -19.58 17.73 10.06
N THR A 498 -18.68 18.05 9.12
CA THR A 498 -18.57 17.22 7.91
C THR A 498 -18.17 15.77 8.22
N ARG A 499 -17.45 15.51 9.33
CA ARG A 499 -17.24 14.13 9.83
C ARG A 499 -18.53 13.42 10.23
N GLY A 500 -19.55 14.13 10.73
CA GLY A 500 -20.87 13.58 11.05
C GLY A 500 -21.66 13.24 9.80
N TYR A 501 -21.61 14.10 8.77
CA TYR A 501 -22.16 13.78 7.45
C TYR A 501 -21.43 12.59 6.81
N SER A 502 -20.11 12.50 6.96
CA SER A 502 -19.30 11.36 6.53
C SER A 502 -19.72 10.04 7.19
N GLU A 503 -20.03 10.03 8.51
CA GLU A 503 -20.56 8.84 9.19
C GLU A 503 -21.84 8.33 8.52
N LYS A 504 -22.75 9.25 8.17
CA LYS A 504 -24.00 8.90 7.48
C LYS A 504 -23.72 8.33 6.08
N CYS A 505 -22.82 8.94 5.30
CA CYS A 505 -22.44 8.45 3.97
C CYS A 505 -21.78 7.06 4.04
N LEU A 506 -20.78 6.85 4.91
CA LEU A 506 -20.10 5.57 5.07
C LEU A 506 -21.07 4.45 5.44
N ASN A 507 -21.97 4.70 6.39
CA ASN A 507 -22.92 3.69 6.82
C ASN A 507 -24.01 3.41 5.76
N ALA A 508 -24.44 4.40 5.00
CA ALA A 508 -25.33 4.18 3.87
C ALA A 508 -24.64 3.34 2.77
N LEU A 509 -23.42 3.70 2.39
CA LEU A 509 -22.62 2.97 1.40
C LEU A 509 -22.33 1.53 1.84
N ALA A 510 -22.13 1.29 3.14
CA ALA A 510 -21.89 -0.04 3.68
C ALA A 510 -23.08 -1.01 3.45
N THR A 511 -24.28 -0.51 3.26
CA THR A 511 -25.46 -1.35 2.98
C THR A 511 -25.46 -1.91 1.56
N VAL A 512 -24.86 -1.21 0.61
CA VAL A 512 -24.84 -1.58 -0.81
C VAL A 512 -23.48 -2.09 -1.29
N PHE A 513 -22.40 -1.78 -0.56
CA PHE A 513 -21.05 -2.27 -0.88
C PHE A 513 -20.59 -3.31 0.14
N PRO A 514 -20.80 -4.60 -0.12
CA PRO A 514 -20.35 -5.66 0.76
C PRO A 514 -18.83 -5.70 0.94
N GLY A 515 -18.08 -5.20 -0.04
CA GLY A 515 -16.62 -5.07 -0.02
C GLY A 515 -16.08 -3.81 0.67
N LEU A 516 -16.93 -2.91 1.19
CA LEU A 516 -16.48 -1.75 1.96
C LEU A 516 -16.04 -2.18 3.35
N LEU A 517 -14.75 -2.11 3.65
CA LEU A 517 -14.18 -2.46 4.95
C LEU A 517 -13.00 -1.55 5.28
N GLY A 518 -12.70 -1.39 6.55
CA GLY A 518 -11.59 -0.54 6.98
C GLY A 518 -11.70 -0.16 8.44
N GLY A 519 -11.11 0.95 8.82
CA GLY A 519 -11.16 1.38 10.20
C GLY A 519 -10.32 2.61 10.48
N SER A 520 -10.01 2.81 11.74
CA SER A 520 -9.30 3.98 12.23
C SER A 520 -8.08 3.57 13.07
N ALA A 521 -7.08 4.45 13.08
CA ALA A 521 -5.93 4.34 13.97
C ALA A 521 -6.29 4.76 15.41
N ASP A 522 -7.12 3.94 16.06
CA ASP A 522 -7.64 4.12 17.44
C ASP A 522 -8.50 5.38 17.66
N LEU A 523 -9.03 5.97 16.60
CA LEU A 523 -9.81 7.22 16.64
C LEU A 523 -11.23 7.06 16.07
N ALA A 524 -11.77 5.82 15.99
CA ALA A 524 -13.03 5.54 15.30
C ALA A 524 -14.22 6.39 15.79
N SER A 525 -14.33 6.66 17.09
CA SER A 525 -15.38 7.50 17.67
C SER A 525 -15.20 8.98 17.30
N SER A 526 -13.95 9.47 17.28
CA SER A 526 -13.61 10.86 16.92
C SER A 526 -13.69 11.10 15.41
N ASN A 527 -13.24 10.15 14.60
CA ASN A 527 -13.32 10.22 13.14
C ASN A 527 -14.74 9.97 12.62
N LYS A 528 -15.64 9.40 13.45
CA LYS A 528 -16.96 8.94 12.99
C LYS A 528 -16.87 7.91 11.86
N ALA A 529 -15.83 7.06 11.89
CA ALA A 529 -15.50 6.11 10.84
C ALA A 529 -15.64 4.66 11.34
N TYR A 530 -16.85 4.31 11.79
CA TYR A 530 -17.23 2.99 12.22
C TYR A 530 -18.49 2.54 11.47
N LEU A 531 -18.41 1.39 10.82
CA LEU A 531 -19.55 0.77 10.16
C LEU A 531 -20.41 0.09 11.23
N LYS A 532 -21.54 0.70 11.55
CA LYS A 532 -22.52 0.17 12.52
C LYS A 532 -23.02 -1.18 12.04
N ASP A 533 -23.45 -2.08 12.70
CA ASP A 533 -24.07 -3.36 12.29
C ASP A 533 -23.18 -4.36 11.52
N PHE A 534 -21.93 -3.99 11.19
CA PHE A 534 -21.03 -4.82 10.38
C PHE A 534 -19.88 -5.47 11.16
N GLY A 535 -19.88 -5.38 12.48
CA GLY A 535 -18.94 -6.05 13.37
C GLY A 535 -17.47 -5.72 13.17
N ASP A 536 -16.64 -6.15 14.12
CA ASP A 536 -15.19 -5.99 14.05
C ASP A 536 -14.55 -7.21 13.36
N PHE A 537 -13.56 -6.97 12.51
CA PHE A 537 -12.69 -8.01 11.95
C PHE A 537 -11.74 -8.50 13.04
N LYS A 538 -11.92 -9.74 13.48
CA LYS A 538 -11.14 -10.41 14.54
C LYS A 538 -10.83 -11.86 14.13
N PRO A 539 -9.94 -12.56 14.85
CA PRO A 539 -9.63 -13.95 14.57
C PRO A 539 -10.84 -14.88 14.54
N ASP A 540 -11.83 -14.62 15.40
CA ASP A 540 -13.07 -15.38 15.57
C ASP A 540 -14.27 -14.80 14.78
N THR A 541 -14.16 -13.58 14.28
CA THR A 541 -15.16 -12.89 13.46
C THR A 541 -14.55 -12.27 12.19
N PRO A 542 -13.88 -13.06 11.33
CA PRO A 542 -13.15 -12.53 10.18
C PRO A 542 -14.06 -12.00 9.07
N TRP A 543 -15.36 -12.21 9.15
CA TRP A 543 -16.37 -11.58 8.29
C TRP A 543 -16.70 -10.15 8.68
N GLY A 544 -16.25 -9.67 9.85
CA GLY A 544 -16.43 -8.27 10.28
C GLY A 544 -15.75 -7.29 9.33
N ARG A 545 -16.31 -6.07 9.22
CA ARG A 545 -15.83 -5.06 8.26
C ARG A 545 -15.12 -3.86 8.89
N ASN A 546 -15.09 -3.81 10.25
CA ASN A 546 -14.32 -2.80 10.97
C ASN A 546 -12.97 -3.39 11.40
N ILE A 547 -11.87 -2.87 10.86
CA ILE A 547 -10.52 -3.26 11.23
C ILE A 547 -10.03 -2.33 12.33
N ARG A 548 -9.70 -2.87 13.50
CA ARG A 548 -9.12 -2.11 14.61
C ARG A 548 -7.61 -2.04 14.44
N TYR A 549 -7.13 -1.02 13.75
CA TYR A 549 -5.69 -0.88 13.47
C TYR A 549 -4.86 -0.57 14.72
N GLY A 550 -5.46 0.03 15.77
CA GLY A 550 -4.73 0.61 16.88
C GLY A 550 -3.96 1.86 16.44
N ILE A 551 -3.06 2.36 17.24
CA ILE A 551 -2.25 3.55 16.92
C ILE A 551 -1.11 3.13 15.98
N ARG A 552 -1.44 2.96 14.69
CA ARG A 552 -0.56 2.44 13.62
C ARG A 552 -0.93 3.06 12.27
N GLU A 553 -0.85 4.38 12.14
CA GLU A 553 -1.26 5.08 10.92
C GLU A 553 -0.49 4.59 9.70
N HIS A 554 0.84 4.43 9.82
CA HIS A 554 1.68 4.03 8.69
C HIS A 554 1.31 2.64 8.18
N ALA A 555 1.20 1.65 9.08
CA ALA A 555 0.76 0.31 8.68
C ALA A 555 -0.69 0.29 8.22
N MET A 556 -1.59 1.08 8.81
CA MET A 556 -2.98 1.20 8.38
C MET A 556 -3.08 1.55 6.89
N ALA A 557 -2.33 2.56 6.46
CA ALA A 557 -2.29 2.95 5.05
C ALA A 557 -1.64 1.86 4.17
N GLY A 558 -0.51 1.29 4.58
CA GLY A 558 0.15 0.21 3.84
C GLY A 558 -0.71 -1.06 3.73
N ILE A 559 -1.38 -1.45 4.80
CA ILE A 559 -2.34 -2.57 4.82
C ILE A 559 -3.52 -2.29 3.88
N SER A 560 -4.06 -1.07 3.92
CA SER A 560 -5.16 -0.66 3.03
C SER A 560 -4.74 -0.72 1.55
N ASN A 561 -3.48 -0.37 1.23
CA ASN A 561 -2.93 -0.58 -0.12
C ASN A 561 -2.97 -2.06 -0.53
N GLY A 562 -2.54 -2.96 0.34
CA GLY A 562 -2.60 -4.40 0.09
C GLY A 562 -4.03 -4.90 -0.12
N ILE A 563 -5.00 -4.42 0.67
CA ILE A 563 -6.42 -4.78 0.49
C ILE A 563 -6.94 -4.27 -0.86
N ALA A 564 -6.63 -3.02 -1.24
CA ALA A 564 -7.05 -2.45 -2.53
C ALA A 564 -6.45 -3.20 -3.73
N LEU A 565 -5.17 -3.59 -3.63
CA LEU A 565 -4.41 -4.27 -4.69
C LEU A 565 -4.67 -5.78 -4.77
N HIS A 566 -5.44 -6.36 -3.84
CA HIS A 566 -5.78 -7.79 -3.84
C HIS A 566 -6.50 -8.24 -5.12
N GLY A 567 -7.15 -7.34 -5.82
CA GLY A 567 -7.89 -7.64 -7.04
C GLY A 567 -9.25 -8.30 -6.80
N SER A 568 -9.84 -8.05 -5.63
CA SER A 568 -11.14 -8.63 -5.18
C SER A 568 -12.28 -7.62 -5.12
N GLY A 569 -12.12 -6.44 -5.68
CA GLY A 569 -13.16 -5.40 -5.61
C GLY A 569 -13.41 -4.81 -4.21
N LEU A 570 -12.65 -5.19 -3.20
CA LEU A 570 -12.73 -4.61 -1.87
C LEU A 570 -12.42 -3.11 -1.91
N ILE A 571 -13.11 -2.35 -1.07
CA ILE A 571 -12.99 -0.89 -0.95
C ILE A 571 -12.48 -0.57 0.44
N PRO A 572 -11.17 -0.48 0.65
CA PRO A 572 -10.63 -0.15 1.96
C PRO A 572 -10.80 1.33 2.29
N PHE A 573 -11.13 1.61 3.57
CA PHE A 573 -11.02 2.95 4.12
C PHE A 573 -10.08 2.98 5.33
N ALA A 574 -9.35 4.09 5.47
CA ALA A 574 -8.38 4.32 6.54
C ALA A 574 -8.61 5.70 7.16
N ALA A 575 -8.89 5.76 8.45
CA ALA A 575 -9.28 6.98 9.12
C ALA A 575 -8.31 7.41 10.22
N THR A 576 -7.98 8.69 10.25
CA THR A 576 -7.20 9.34 11.31
C THR A 576 -7.46 10.85 11.30
N PHE A 577 -6.81 11.64 12.16
CA PHE A 577 -6.79 13.09 12.05
C PHE A 577 -5.90 13.55 10.89
N LEU A 578 -6.25 14.66 10.26
CA LEU A 578 -5.52 15.13 9.07
C LEU A 578 -4.04 15.38 9.36
N VAL A 579 -3.70 15.94 10.52
CA VAL A 579 -2.30 16.18 10.91
C VAL A 579 -1.51 14.87 10.98
N PHE A 580 -2.15 13.76 11.38
CA PHE A 580 -1.49 12.44 11.45
C PHE A 580 -1.39 11.73 10.11
N SER A 581 -1.88 12.35 9.03
CA SER A 581 -1.54 11.90 7.68
C SER A 581 -0.03 11.92 7.44
N ASP A 582 0.73 12.74 8.17
CA ASP A 582 2.19 12.80 8.08
C ASP A 582 2.86 11.48 8.47
N TYR A 583 2.31 10.74 9.46
CA TYR A 583 2.81 9.39 9.79
C TYR A 583 2.63 8.40 8.64
N MET A 584 1.58 8.50 7.85
CA MET A 584 1.25 7.55 6.79
C MET A 584 1.54 8.07 5.37
N LYS A 585 2.10 9.27 5.22
CA LYS A 585 2.26 9.97 3.93
C LYS A 585 3.04 9.16 2.89
N ASN A 586 4.07 8.42 3.31
CA ASN A 586 4.80 7.55 2.39
C ASN A 586 3.91 6.44 1.82
N ALA A 587 3.11 5.76 2.66
CA ALA A 587 2.18 4.75 2.20
C ALA A 587 1.06 5.34 1.32
N MET A 588 0.57 6.56 1.61
CA MET A 588 -0.37 7.29 0.76
C MET A 588 0.23 7.60 -0.62
N ARG A 589 1.52 8.01 -0.67
CA ARG A 589 2.23 8.21 -1.94
C ARG A 589 2.31 6.91 -2.75
N LEU A 590 2.55 5.78 -2.08
CA LEU A 590 2.56 4.47 -2.74
C LEU A 590 1.16 4.03 -3.19
N SER A 591 0.08 4.43 -2.48
CA SER A 591 -1.29 4.22 -2.99
C SER A 591 -1.46 4.85 -4.37
N ALA A 592 -1.02 6.11 -4.50
CA ALA A 592 -1.13 6.85 -5.75
C ALA A 592 -0.26 6.25 -6.88
N LEU A 593 0.97 5.86 -6.54
CA LEU A 593 1.92 5.24 -7.48
C LEU A 593 1.48 3.85 -7.95
N SER A 594 0.84 3.08 -7.06
CA SER A 594 0.38 1.70 -7.32
C SER A 594 -1.03 1.63 -7.91
N GLU A 595 -1.71 2.75 -8.11
CA GLU A 595 -3.13 2.81 -8.48
C GLU A 595 -4.05 2.07 -7.48
N ALA A 596 -3.76 2.19 -6.18
CA ALA A 596 -4.54 1.60 -5.10
C ALA A 596 -5.65 2.55 -4.66
N GLY A 597 -6.91 2.20 -4.94
CA GLY A 597 -8.10 3.01 -4.63
C GLY A 597 -8.48 2.95 -3.16
N VAL A 598 -7.73 3.59 -2.28
CA VAL A 598 -7.99 3.69 -0.84
C VAL A 598 -8.76 4.96 -0.52
N LEU A 599 -9.78 4.86 0.35
CA LEU A 599 -10.51 5.99 0.90
C LEU A 599 -9.84 6.43 2.21
N TYR A 600 -9.12 7.54 2.19
CA TYR A 600 -8.54 8.14 3.39
C TYR A 600 -9.54 9.13 4.00
N VAL A 601 -10.06 8.83 5.19
CA VAL A 601 -11.02 9.66 5.92
C VAL A 601 -10.25 10.46 6.99
N CYS A 602 -9.87 11.69 6.63
CA CYS A 602 -9.00 12.54 7.46
C CYS A 602 -9.82 13.64 8.11
N THR A 603 -10.07 13.53 9.41
CA THR A 603 -10.86 14.52 10.16
C THR A 603 -9.98 15.53 10.89
N HIS A 604 -10.60 16.53 11.57
CA HIS A 604 -9.89 17.60 12.25
C HIS A 604 -9.04 18.41 11.26
N ASP A 605 -9.74 18.99 10.27
CA ASP A 605 -9.21 19.48 9.00
C ASP A 605 -8.40 20.78 9.08
N SER A 606 -8.49 21.55 10.17
CA SER A 606 -7.94 22.89 10.24
C SER A 606 -7.72 23.36 11.69
N ILE A 607 -7.24 24.58 11.86
CA ILE A 607 -7.19 25.30 13.14
C ILE A 607 -8.54 25.39 13.84
N GLY A 608 -9.65 25.21 13.09
CA GLY A 608 -11.02 25.18 13.60
C GLY A 608 -11.33 24.00 14.53
N LEU A 609 -10.41 23.05 14.72
CA LEU A 609 -10.60 22.01 15.75
C LEU A 609 -10.48 22.57 17.18
N GLY A 610 -9.70 23.67 17.38
CA GLY A 610 -9.70 24.47 18.61
C GLY A 610 -8.74 24.00 19.69
N GLU A 611 -9.25 23.42 20.76
CA GLU A 611 -8.60 23.26 22.07
C GLU A 611 -7.32 22.41 22.05
N ASP A 612 -7.23 21.39 21.19
CA ASP A 612 -6.06 20.49 21.10
C ASP A 612 -4.78 21.21 20.63
N GLY A 613 -4.94 22.36 19.97
CA GLY A 613 -3.86 23.27 19.64
C GLY A 613 -2.92 22.82 18.52
N PRO A 614 -1.74 23.45 18.39
CA PRO A 614 -0.86 23.34 17.21
C PRO A 614 -0.43 21.94 16.85
N THR A 615 -0.29 21.04 17.83
CA THR A 615 0.11 19.64 17.57
C THR A 615 -0.94 18.82 16.84
N HIS A 616 -2.19 19.32 16.82
CA HIS A 616 -3.32 18.64 16.17
C HIS A 616 -3.95 19.47 15.04
N GLN A 617 -3.55 20.72 14.90
CA GLN A 617 -4.08 21.69 13.92
C GLN A 617 -3.27 21.63 12.62
N PRO A 618 -3.78 21.02 11.55
CA PRO A 618 -3.09 20.96 10.26
C PRO A 618 -3.04 22.34 9.60
N VAL A 619 -1.94 22.64 8.94
CA VAL A 619 -1.73 23.85 8.13
C VAL A 619 -1.23 23.45 6.75
N GLU A 620 -0.10 22.74 6.69
CA GLU A 620 0.59 22.35 5.45
C GLU A 620 0.13 21.02 4.85
N GLN A 621 -0.62 20.20 5.60
CA GLN A 621 -1.02 18.85 5.16
C GLN A 621 -1.83 18.87 3.88
N LEU A 622 -2.78 19.82 3.72
CA LEU A 622 -3.61 19.93 2.52
C LEU A 622 -2.75 20.10 1.26
N ILE A 623 -1.89 21.10 1.24
CA ILE A 623 -1.04 21.33 0.05
C ILE A 623 -0.02 20.20 -0.13
N GLY A 624 0.49 19.64 0.96
CA GLY A 624 1.40 18.49 0.91
C GLY A 624 0.77 17.23 0.32
N LEU A 625 -0.52 17.01 0.51
CA LEU A 625 -1.28 15.91 -0.10
C LEU A 625 -1.68 16.24 -1.55
N ARG A 626 -2.11 17.47 -1.84
CA ARG A 626 -2.43 17.93 -3.20
C ARG A 626 -1.22 17.87 -4.14
N ALA A 627 0.01 17.94 -3.61
CA ALA A 627 1.25 17.83 -4.38
C ALA A 627 1.59 16.38 -4.81
N ILE A 628 0.89 15.37 -4.29
CA ILE A 628 1.13 13.97 -4.68
C ILE A 628 0.38 13.69 -5.99
N PRO A 629 1.08 13.27 -7.08
CA PRO A 629 0.41 12.91 -8.33
C PRO A 629 -0.61 11.78 -8.12
N ASN A 630 -1.71 11.78 -8.88
CA ASN A 630 -2.79 10.79 -8.79
C ASN A 630 -3.47 10.70 -7.40
N MET A 631 -3.41 11.78 -6.59
CA MET A 631 -4.07 11.87 -5.28
C MET A 631 -5.23 12.87 -5.34
N TYR A 632 -6.45 12.42 -5.07
CA TYR A 632 -7.64 13.28 -5.06
C TYR A 632 -7.95 13.73 -3.63
N VAL A 633 -7.80 15.03 -3.37
CA VAL A 633 -8.03 15.61 -2.04
C VAL A 633 -9.31 16.42 -2.07
N PHE A 634 -10.34 15.92 -1.39
CA PHE A 634 -11.65 16.56 -1.25
C PHE A 634 -11.76 17.25 0.10
N ARG A 635 -12.16 18.51 0.13
CA ARG A 635 -12.47 19.25 1.36
C ARG A 635 -13.89 19.82 1.27
N PRO A 636 -14.91 19.00 1.60
CA PRO A 636 -16.31 19.34 1.45
C PRO A 636 -16.77 20.36 2.48
N ALA A 637 -17.69 21.27 2.07
CA ALA A 637 -18.22 22.34 2.88
C ALA A 637 -19.37 21.90 3.80
N ASP A 638 -20.19 20.97 3.35
CA ASP A 638 -21.40 20.51 4.02
C ASP A 638 -21.75 19.05 3.72
N GLY A 639 -22.99 18.66 4.03
CA GLY A 639 -23.47 17.30 3.84
C GLY A 639 -23.56 16.87 2.38
N ASN A 640 -24.03 17.74 1.49
CA ASN A 640 -24.18 17.44 0.06
C ASN A 640 -22.82 17.29 -0.62
N GLU A 641 -21.87 18.17 -0.32
CA GLU A 641 -20.50 18.00 -0.83
C GLU A 641 -19.79 16.78 -0.22
N THR A 642 -20.08 16.44 1.05
CA THR A 642 -19.54 15.23 1.65
C THR A 642 -20.05 13.98 0.92
N ALA A 643 -21.34 13.92 0.60
CA ALA A 643 -21.89 12.82 -0.21
C ALA A 643 -21.27 12.78 -1.61
N GLY A 644 -21.09 13.94 -2.23
CA GLY A 644 -20.44 14.08 -3.54
C GLY A 644 -18.98 13.64 -3.53
N ALA A 645 -18.22 13.92 -2.46
CA ALA A 645 -16.86 13.48 -2.30
C ALA A 645 -16.76 11.95 -2.26
N TYR A 646 -17.62 11.26 -1.51
CA TYR A 646 -17.72 9.80 -1.52
C TYR A 646 -18.12 9.25 -2.89
N LYS A 647 -19.10 9.87 -3.56
CA LYS A 647 -19.52 9.49 -4.92
C LYS A 647 -18.36 9.56 -5.90
N ALA A 648 -17.64 10.67 -5.93
CA ALA A 648 -16.50 10.88 -6.80
C ALA A 648 -15.33 9.92 -6.47
N ALA A 649 -15.06 9.69 -5.18
CA ALA A 649 -13.98 8.81 -4.73
C ALA A 649 -14.22 7.33 -5.08
N ILE A 650 -15.45 6.82 -4.88
CA ILE A 650 -15.79 5.41 -5.17
C ILE A 650 -15.70 5.11 -6.67
N LYS A 651 -16.04 6.05 -7.53
CA LYS A 651 -15.88 5.89 -8.99
C LYS A 651 -14.41 5.74 -9.42
N ARG A 652 -13.46 6.23 -8.61
CA ARG A 652 -12.02 6.25 -8.93
C ARG A 652 -11.26 5.11 -8.26
N ARG A 653 -11.55 3.86 -8.69
CA ARG A 653 -10.98 2.65 -8.09
C ARG A 653 -9.46 2.49 -8.26
N LYS A 654 -8.85 3.27 -9.13
CA LYS A 654 -7.40 3.25 -9.42
C LYS A 654 -6.65 4.46 -8.86
N SER A 655 -7.29 5.22 -8.00
CA SER A 655 -6.69 6.40 -7.39
C SER A 655 -7.12 6.52 -5.94
N PRO A 656 -6.21 6.82 -5.02
CA PRO A 656 -6.57 7.10 -3.64
C PRO A 656 -7.30 8.45 -3.55
N SER A 657 -8.25 8.52 -2.65
CA SER A 657 -9.02 9.73 -2.36
C SER A 657 -8.91 10.09 -0.88
N VAL A 658 -8.56 11.33 -0.59
CA VAL A 658 -8.51 11.86 0.77
C VAL A 658 -9.73 12.75 0.98
N ILE A 659 -10.60 12.36 1.91
CA ILE A 659 -11.78 13.13 2.30
C ILE A 659 -11.47 13.85 3.59
N VAL A 660 -11.29 15.17 3.52
CA VAL A 660 -10.83 16.04 4.61
C VAL A 660 -12.03 16.68 5.27
N LEU A 661 -12.22 16.42 6.58
CA LEU A 661 -13.48 16.65 7.28
C LEU A 661 -13.29 17.47 8.56
N SER A 662 -14.20 18.40 8.82
CA SER A 662 -14.17 19.22 10.01
C SER A 662 -14.49 18.45 11.30
N ARG A 663 -13.87 18.87 12.41
CA ARG A 663 -14.23 18.43 13.78
C ARG A 663 -15.45 19.23 14.30
N GLN A 664 -15.40 20.54 14.12
CA GLN A 664 -16.46 21.47 14.50
C GLN A 664 -17.65 21.39 13.54
N LYS A 665 -18.82 21.75 14.00
CA LYS A 665 -19.99 21.91 13.13
C LYS A 665 -19.68 23.00 12.08
N VAL A 666 -20.17 22.79 10.86
CA VAL A 666 -20.13 23.84 9.85
C VAL A 666 -21.10 24.96 10.25
N TRP A 667 -20.94 26.16 9.70
CA TRP A 667 -21.76 27.31 10.05
C TRP A 667 -23.23 27.14 9.62
N ALA A 668 -23.44 26.63 8.42
CA ALA A 668 -24.75 26.30 7.86
C ALA A 668 -24.58 25.31 6.71
N ASN A 669 -25.67 24.69 6.26
CA ASN A 669 -25.78 24.10 4.95
C ASN A 669 -25.80 25.21 3.91
N VAL A 670 -24.99 25.17 2.87
CA VAL A 670 -24.83 26.26 1.91
C VAL A 670 -25.75 26.05 0.71
N ALA A 671 -26.53 27.06 0.37
CA ALA A 671 -27.39 27.05 -0.81
C ALA A 671 -26.53 26.84 -2.07
N GLY A 672 -26.99 26.01 -3.01
CA GLY A 672 -26.29 25.75 -4.28
C GLY A 672 -25.20 24.67 -4.23
N THR A 673 -24.82 24.15 -3.04
CA THR A 673 -23.98 22.93 -2.94
C THR A 673 -24.74 21.73 -3.50
N SER A 674 -24.00 20.80 -4.11
CA SER A 674 -24.61 19.66 -4.78
C SER A 674 -23.69 18.45 -4.77
N CYS A 675 -24.23 17.28 -4.47
CA CYS A 675 -23.52 16.00 -4.58
C CYS A 675 -22.95 15.80 -5.99
N ASP A 676 -23.71 16.07 -7.04
CA ASP A 676 -23.29 15.82 -8.42
C ASP A 676 -22.23 16.82 -8.91
N LYS A 677 -22.29 18.06 -8.47
CA LYS A 677 -21.33 19.09 -8.90
C LYS A 677 -19.92 18.87 -8.36
N VAL A 678 -19.76 18.11 -7.26
CA VAL A 678 -18.45 17.79 -6.68
C VAL A 678 -17.53 17.06 -7.68
N GLU A 679 -18.10 16.28 -8.59
CA GLU A 679 -17.31 15.59 -9.65
C GLU A 679 -16.60 16.57 -10.60
N ARG A 680 -16.98 17.86 -10.61
CA ARG A 680 -16.31 18.92 -11.35
C ARG A 680 -15.10 19.51 -10.62
N GLY A 681 -14.95 19.21 -9.32
CA GLY A 681 -13.83 19.69 -8.48
C GLY A 681 -13.96 21.16 -8.02
N GLY A 682 -14.29 22.07 -8.92
CA GLY A 682 -14.64 23.47 -8.66
C GLY A 682 -15.89 23.85 -9.43
N TYR A 683 -16.85 24.51 -8.78
CA TYR A 683 -18.12 24.88 -9.43
C TYR A 683 -18.77 26.14 -8.81
N ILE A 684 -19.59 26.81 -9.58
CA ILE A 684 -20.32 28.01 -9.14
C ILE A 684 -21.43 27.58 -8.18
N VAL A 685 -21.38 28.11 -6.96
CA VAL A 685 -22.41 27.97 -5.92
C VAL A 685 -23.51 29.04 -6.12
N SER A 686 -23.09 30.29 -6.26
CA SER A 686 -24.00 31.44 -6.48
C SER A 686 -23.33 32.49 -7.37
N ASP A 687 -24.16 33.21 -8.16
CA ASP A 687 -23.72 34.27 -9.06
C ASP A 687 -24.86 35.22 -9.36
N ASN A 688 -24.65 36.52 -9.20
CA ASN A 688 -25.62 37.56 -9.57
C ASN A 688 -25.10 38.48 -10.71
N SER A 689 -24.10 38.00 -11.47
CA SER A 689 -23.32 38.85 -12.38
C SER A 689 -23.69 38.75 -13.85
N ASP A 690 -24.71 37.95 -14.22
CA ASP A 690 -25.05 37.66 -15.61
C ASP A 690 -23.83 37.19 -16.44
N GLY A 691 -22.90 36.51 -15.79
CA GLY A 691 -21.70 35.91 -16.39
C GLY A 691 -20.38 36.67 -16.19
N LYS A 692 -20.42 37.98 -15.84
CA LYS A 692 -19.20 38.75 -15.59
C LYS A 692 -19.18 39.38 -14.19
N PRO A 693 -18.64 38.64 -13.18
CA PRO A 693 -18.55 39.18 -11.82
C PRO A 693 -17.45 40.24 -11.67
N GLU A 694 -17.65 41.15 -10.73
CA GLU A 694 -16.62 42.12 -10.31
C GLU A 694 -15.59 41.45 -9.42
N LEU A 695 -15.99 40.40 -8.70
CA LEU A 695 -15.12 39.63 -7.80
C LEU A 695 -15.58 38.15 -7.78
N ILE A 696 -14.65 37.25 -7.85
CA ILE A 696 -14.88 35.81 -7.60
C ILE A 696 -14.31 35.48 -6.22
N ILE A 697 -15.10 34.83 -5.35
CA ILE A 697 -14.68 34.35 -4.05
C ILE A 697 -14.74 32.84 -4.08
N MET A 698 -13.59 32.18 -3.86
CA MET A 698 -13.44 30.72 -3.84
C MET A 698 -13.31 30.24 -2.41
N GLY A 699 -14.10 29.26 -2.00
CA GLY A 699 -14.02 28.64 -0.67
C GLY A 699 -13.83 27.13 -0.75
N THR A 700 -13.24 26.54 0.28
CA THR A 700 -13.20 25.10 0.51
C THR A 700 -13.65 24.79 1.93
N GLY A 701 -14.20 23.60 2.15
CA GLY A 701 -14.58 23.17 3.48
C GLY A 701 -15.54 24.15 4.17
N SER A 702 -15.46 24.23 5.49
CA SER A 702 -16.33 25.09 6.32
C SER A 702 -16.23 26.57 5.97
N GLU A 703 -15.18 27.00 5.26
CA GLU A 703 -14.98 28.42 4.90
C GLU A 703 -15.85 28.84 3.69
N LEU A 704 -16.46 27.92 2.96
CA LEU A 704 -17.39 28.25 1.87
C LEU A 704 -18.57 29.11 2.37
N TYR A 705 -19.08 28.82 3.55
CA TYR A 705 -20.12 29.64 4.18
C TYR A 705 -19.67 31.09 4.40
N LEU A 706 -18.41 31.30 4.80
CA LEU A 706 -17.86 32.66 5.01
C LEU A 706 -17.82 33.43 3.67
N CYS A 707 -17.52 32.72 2.59
CA CYS A 707 -17.54 33.29 1.22
C CYS A 707 -18.93 33.71 0.82
N GLU A 708 -19.94 32.86 1.03
CA GLU A 708 -21.32 33.17 0.67
C GLU A 708 -21.89 34.30 1.53
N SER A 709 -21.65 34.27 2.86
CA SER A 709 -22.08 35.35 3.75
C SER A 709 -21.47 36.71 3.39
N ALA A 710 -20.20 36.73 2.97
CA ALA A 710 -19.58 37.96 2.47
C ALA A 710 -20.18 38.41 1.13
N ALA A 711 -20.45 37.46 0.22
CA ALA A 711 -21.04 37.74 -1.07
C ALA A 711 -22.47 38.29 -0.97
N GLU A 712 -23.30 37.75 -0.06
CA GLU A 712 -24.65 38.27 0.22
C GLU A 712 -24.63 39.78 0.60
N LYS A 713 -23.73 40.17 1.52
CA LYS A 713 -23.57 41.56 1.94
C LYS A 713 -23.10 42.47 0.81
N LEU A 714 -22.16 42.01 -0.01
CA LEU A 714 -21.69 42.75 -1.18
C LEU A 714 -22.79 42.91 -2.26
N ARG A 715 -23.63 41.90 -2.42
CA ARG A 715 -24.78 41.97 -3.34
C ARG A 715 -25.84 42.96 -2.84
N GLU A 716 -26.10 43.04 -1.52
CA GLU A 716 -26.92 44.07 -0.89
C GLU A 716 -26.36 45.49 -1.18
N GLU A 717 -25.04 45.61 -1.33
CA GLU A 717 -24.34 46.85 -1.73
C GLU A 717 -24.35 47.08 -3.24
N GLY A 718 -25.07 46.29 -4.02
CA GLY A 718 -25.19 46.39 -5.48
C GLY A 718 -24.01 45.80 -6.28
N ARG A 719 -23.14 45.02 -5.65
CA ARG A 719 -21.98 44.42 -6.30
C ARG A 719 -22.32 43.09 -7.01
N LYS A 720 -21.58 42.78 -8.09
CA LYS A 720 -21.71 41.56 -8.85
C LYS A 720 -20.66 40.55 -8.38
N ILE A 721 -21.09 39.55 -7.61
CA ILE A 721 -20.21 38.62 -6.91
C ILE A 721 -20.56 37.20 -7.31
N ARG A 722 -19.53 36.44 -7.71
CA ARG A 722 -19.59 35.00 -7.89
C ARG A 722 -18.91 34.28 -6.72
N VAL A 723 -19.56 33.24 -6.19
CA VAL A 723 -18.98 32.32 -5.21
C VAL A 723 -18.76 30.95 -5.85
N VAL A 724 -17.60 30.43 -5.66
CA VAL A 724 -17.16 29.12 -6.18
C VAL A 724 -16.77 28.20 -5.02
N SER A 725 -17.35 27.02 -4.96
CA SER A 725 -16.80 25.93 -4.16
C SER A 725 -15.66 25.27 -4.91
N PHE A 726 -14.49 25.17 -4.26
CA PHE A 726 -13.28 24.62 -4.86
C PHE A 726 -12.86 23.33 -4.13
N VAL A 727 -13.74 22.34 -4.15
CA VAL A 727 -13.72 21.15 -3.28
C VAL A 727 -12.56 20.18 -3.57
N CYS A 728 -12.12 20.08 -4.85
CA CYS A 728 -11.02 19.21 -5.27
C CYS A 728 -10.25 19.80 -6.46
N TRP A 729 -9.02 20.24 -6.24
CA TRP A 729 -8.20 20.91 -7.26
C TRP A 729 -7.91 20.04 -8.48
N VAL A 730 -7.54 18.77 -8.26
CA VAL A 730 -7.21 17.85 -9.35
C VAL A 730 -8.39 17.65 -10.28
N LEU A 731 -9.60 17.45 -9.73
CA LEU A 731 -10.81 17.31 -10.56
C LEU A 731 -11.15 18.55 -11.36
N PHE A 732 -10.91 19.74 -10.83
CA PHE A 732 -11.11 20.98 -11.56
C PHE A 732 -10.09 21.10 -12.71
N ASN A 733 -8.84 20.77 -12.46
CA ASN A 733 -7.79 20.84 -13.48
C ASN A 733 -7.95 19.76 -14.58
N GLU A 734 -8.67 18.67 -14.31
CA GLU A 734 -9.05 17.67 -15.31
C GLU A 734 -10.21 18.08 -16.21
N GLN A 735 -10.94 19.16 -15.90
CA GLN A 735 -12.00 19.66 -16.73
C GLN A 735 -11.46 20.31 -17.99
N ASP A 736 -12.30 20.34 -19.04
CA ASP A 736 -11.96 21.06 -20.27
C ASP A 736 -11.86 22.58 -20.03
N GLU A 737 -11.09 23.25 -20.88
CA GLU A 737 -10.83 24.69 -20.78
C GLU A 737 -12.10 25.53 -20.79
N ASN A 738 -13.14 25.17 -21.57
CA ASN A 738 -14.40 25.90 -21.60
C ASN A 738 -15.09 25.85 -20.24
N TYR A 739 -15.07 24.70 -19.57
CA TYR A 739 -15.63 24.60 -18.23
C TYR A 739 -14.82 25.42 -17.22
N GLN A 740 -13.49 25.30 -17.24
CA GLN A 740 -12.63 26.08 -16.35
C GLN A 740 -12.88 27.59 -16.54
N GLN A 741 -12.94 28.05 -17.77
CA GLN A 741 -13.26 29.45 -18.12
C GLN A 741 -14.67 29.86 -17.71
N SER A 742 -15.65 28.97 -17.78
CA SER A 742 -17.01 29.28 -17.31
C SER A 742 -17.07 29.54 -15.79
N VAL A 743 -16.20 28.89 -15.03
CA VAL A 743 -16.11 29.02 -13.55
C VAL A 743 -15.18 30.19 -13.16
N LEU A 744 -13.98 30.21 -13.75
CA LEU A 744 -12.91 31.20 -13.47
C LEU A 744 -12.49 31.89 -14.78
N PRO A 745 -13.27 32.81 -15.35
CA PRO A 745 -12.94 33.49 -16.60
C PRO A 745 -11.68 34.34 -16.47
N ASP A 746 -10.73 34.24 -17.40
CA ASP A 746 -9.41 34.89 -17.35
C ASP A 746 -9.49 36.42 -17.31
N ASP A 747 -10.55 37.01 -17.86
CA ASP A 747 -10.79 38.44 -17.84
C ASP A 747 -11.28 38.99 -16.49
N VAL A 748 -11.52 38.09 -15.50
CA VAL A 748 -11.86 38.47 -14.12
C VAL A 748 -10.63 38.28 -13.23
N GLU A 749 -9.84 39.33 -13.05
CA GLU A 749 -8.61 39.31 -12.30
C GLU A 749 -8.77 39.42 -10.77
N ARG A 750 -9.91 39.98 -10.31
CA ARG A 750 -10.23 40.08 -8.89
C ARG A 750 -10.77 38.74 -8.40
N ARG A 751 -9.87 37.93 -7.83
CA ARG A 751 -10.22 36.61 -7.29
C ARG A 751 -9.70 36.51 -5.86
N MET A 752 -10.48 35.97 -4.97
CA MET A 752 -10.11 35.73 -3.57
C MET A 752 -10.32 34.26 -3.22
N SER A 753 -9.35 33.63 -2.57
CA SER A 753 -9.51 32.30 -1.98
C SER A 753 -9.57 32.39 -0.45
N VAL A 754 -10.38 31.50 0.15
CA VAL A 754 -10.57 31.39 1.60
C VAL A 754 -10.46 29.92 2.01
N GLU A 755 -9.37 29.58 2.69
CA GLU A 755 -9.10 28.21 3.17
C GLU A 755 -8.28 28.27 4.45
N ALA A 756 -8.75 27.63 5.53
CA ALA A 756 -8.02 27.52 6.80
C ALA A 756 -6.87 26.48 6.69
N GLY A 757 -5.91 26.77 5.84
CA GLY A 757 -4.72 26.00 5.55
C GLY A 757 -3.65 26.89 4.93
N SER A 758 -2.52 26.28 4.53
CA SER A 758 -1.43 27.01 3.88
C SER A 758 -1.87 27.74 2.61
N PRO A 759 -1.49 29.02 2.39
CA PRO A 759 -1.81 29.75 1.18
C PRO A 759 -1.06 29.30 -0.07
N LEU A 760 -0.11 28.38 0.06
CA LEU A 760 0.70 27.86 -1.05
C LEU A 760 -0.19 27.19 -2.10
N GLY A 761 0.13 27.39 -3.37
CA GLY A 761 -0.60 26.83 -4.52
C GLY A 761 -1.80 27.68 -4.96
N TRP A 762 -2.46 28.42 -4.09
CA TRP A 762 -3.65 29.21 -4.43
C TRP A 762 -3.39 30.30 -5.48
N LYS A 763 -2.13 30.75 -5.64
CA LYS A 763 -1.77 31.74 -6.66
C LYS A 763 -2.04 31.27 -8.09
N GLU A 764 -2.09 29.98 -8.33
CA GLU A 764 -2.47 29.38 -9.61
C GLU A 764 -3.92 29.77 -10.01
N TYR A 765 -4.82 29.86 -9.04
CA TYR A 765 -6.25 30.12 -9.27
C TYR A 765 -6.63 31.60 -9.07
N VAL A 766 -6.05 32.27 -8.07
CA VAL A 766 -6.36 33.69 -7.81
C VAL A 766 -5.56 34.66 -8.70
N GLY A 767 -4.49 34.21 -9.30
CA GLY A 767 -3.61 35.05 -10.14
C GLY A 767 -2.76 36.03 -9.32
N THR A 768 -2.05 36.93 -10.03
CA THR A 768 -1.11 37.90 -9.42
C THR A 768 -1.84 39.04 -8.65
N LYS A 769 -3.00 39.45 -9.13
CA LYS A 769 -3.84 40.48 -8.51
C LYS A 769 -4.79 39.96 -7.46
N GLY A 770 -4.91 38.64 -7.34
CA GLY A 770 -5.82 38.01 -6.40
C GLY A 770 -5.28 37.98 -4.97
N HIS A 771 -6.21 37.75 -4.02
CA HIS A 771 -5.92 37.70 -2.60
C HIS A 771 -6.16 36.30 -2.04
N VAL A 772 -5.25 35.83 -1.17
CA VAL A 772 -5.37 34.53 -0.49
C VAL A 772 -5.57 34.73 0.99
N VAL A 773 -6.68 34.23 1.52
CA VAL A 773 -6.94 34.13 2.96
C VAL A 773 -6.57 32.73 3.41
N GLY A 774 -5.46 32.59 4.11
CA GLY A 774 -4.91 31.31 4.58
C GLY A 774 -4.21 31.47 5.93
N VAL A 775 -3.58 30.41 6.38
CA VAL A 775 -2.84 30.32 7.64
C VAL A 775 -1.36 30.19 7.32
N ASN A 776 -0.55 31.15 7.80
CA ASN A 776 0.90 31.23 7.53
C ASN A 776 1.78 30.81 8.73
N THR A 777 1.17 30.51 9.86
CA THR A 777 1.85 30.12 11.11
C THR A 777 1.16 28.90 11.68
N PHE A 778 1.76 28.27 12.67
CA PHE A 778 1.02 27.27 13.45
C PHE A 778 -0.19 27.91 14.12
N GLY A 779 -1.21 27.09 14.39
CA GLY A 779 -2.38 27.50 15.11
C GLY A 779 -2.14 27.69 16.61
N GLU A 780 -3.19 27.82 17.40
CA GLU A 780 -3.13 28.01 18.85
C GLU A 780 -4.24 27.24 19.57
N SER A 781 -3.99 26.88 20.82
CA SER A 781 -5.02 26.27 21.68
C SER A 781 -6.01 27.34 22.15
N GLY A 782 -7.30 27.04 22.00
CA GLY A 782 -8.38 27.95 22.44
C GLY A 782 -9.73 27.43 21.98
N ALA A 783 -10.79 28.09 22.38
CA ALA A 783 -12.13 27.83 21.83
C ALA A 783 -12.10 28.08 20.32
N TYR A 784 -12.66 27.15 19.55
CA TYR A 784 -12.52 27.15 18.09
C TYR A 784 -12.96 28.48 17.41
N LEU A 785 -14.02 29.14 17.94
CA LEU A 785 -14.47 30.44 17.41
C LEU A 785 -13.45 31.55 17.67
N ASP A 786 -12.78 31.54 18.83
CA ASP A 786 -11.75 32.53 19.15
C ASP A 786 -10.50 32.33 18.28
N VAL A 787 -10.13 31.07 18.04
CA VAL A 787 -9.03 30.74 17.14
C VAL A 787 -9.36 31.21 15.71
N LEU A 788 -10.53 30.85 15.16
CA LEU A 788 -10.93 31.29 13.84
C LEU A 788 -10.97 32.81 13.72
N LYS A 789 -11.51 33.50 14.74
CA LYS A 789 -11.55 34.97 14.78
C LYS A 789 -10.14 35.56 14.77
N LYS A 790 -9.24 35.05 15.59
CA LYS A 790 -7.84 35.52 15.67
C LYS A 790 -7.14 35.42 14.32
N PHE A 791 -7.36 34.32 13.59
CA PHE A 791 -6.75 34.08 12.29
C PHE A 791 -7.53 34.72 11.13
N GLY A 792 -8.62 35.43 11.41
CA GLY A 792 -9.38 36.22 10.44
C GLY A 792 -10.35 35.41 9.58
N PHE A 793 -10.82 34.27 10.08
CA PHE A 793 -11.86 33.43 9.47
C PHE A 793 -13.22 33.73 10.10
N THR A 794 -13.72 34.95 9.89
CA THR A 794 -15.08 35.38 10.26
C THR A 794 -15.77 36.06 9.07
N PRO A 795 -17.11 36.06 9.00
CA PRO A 795 -17.84 36.73 7.92
C PRO A 795 -17.39 38.17 7.72
N GLU A 796 -17.24 38.94 8.79
CA GLU A 796 -16.83 40.35 8.77
C GLU A 796 -15.41 40.50 8.20
N SER A 797 -14.48 39.66 8.59
CA SER A 797 -13.09 39.72 8.11
C SER A 797 -12.99 39.43 6.61
N ILE A 798 -13.77 38.46 6.12
CA ILE A 798 -13.81 38.13 4.72
C ILE A 798 -14.47 39.25 3.90
N LEU A 799 -15.58 39.80 4.40
CA LEU A 799 -16.26 40.95 3.80
C LEU A 799 -15.32 42.15 3.66
N ASP A 800 -14.60 42.52 4.73
CA ASP A 800 -13.68 43.66 4.71
C ASP A 800 -12.55 43.49 3.70
N LYS A 801 -11.99 42.26 3.59
CA LYS A 801 -10.96 41.94 2.58
C LYS A 801 -11.55 42.05 1.15
N ALA A 802 -12.74 41.53 0.91
CA ALA A 802 -13.42 41.62 -0.36
C ALA A 802 -13.73 43.08 -0.76
N ARG A 803 -14.21 43.92 0.18
CA ARG A 803 -14.41 45.34 -0.07
C ARG A 803 -13.15 46.07 -0.47
N ARG A 804 -12.03 45.78 0.18
CA ARG A 804 -10.72 46.38 -0.20
C ARG A 804 -10.32 46.00 -1.62
N MET A 805 -10.57 44.76 -2.04
CA MET A 805 -10.29 44.36 -3.43
C MET A 805 -11.18 45.03 -4.45
N LEU A 806 -12.43 45.42 -4.07
CA LEU A 806 -13.34 46.13 -4.95
C LEU A 806 -13.10 47.64 -4.99
N SER A 807 -12.38 48.20 -3.99
CA SER A 807 -12.05 49.63 -3.90
C SER A 807 -10.81 50.02 -4.70
N HIS A 808 -9.98 49.07 -5.07
CA HIS A 808 -8.76 49.22 -5.88
C HIS A 808 -8.94 48.59 -7.26
#